data_f73b90e5b5f56cdb1630da5b1a9ec489
#
_entry.id   f73b90e5b5f56cdb1630da5b1a9ec489
#
_cell.length_a   1.000
_cell.length_b   1.000
_cell.length_c   1.000
_cell.angle_alpha   90.00
_cell.angle_beta   90.00
_cell.angle_gamma   90.00
#
_symmetry.space_group_name_H-M   'P 1'
#
loop_
_entity.id
_entity.type
_entity.pdbx_description
1 polymer ?
#
loop_
_entity_poly.entity_id
_entity_poly.type
_entity_poly.pdbx_seq_one_letter_code
_entity_poly.pdbx_strand_id
1 'polypeptide(L)'
;LEGRRQKESEDNAGSSEKSAFAVSAPAVTLPKGGGAIRGIGEKFAANPVTGTGSMTVPIFTSPGRSGFGPQLSLSYDSGSGNGPFGFGWSLALPSITRKTEKGLPQYFDDEESDTFILSGAEDLVPQLILNGGQWVRDSSPRNNVFKKQSYLIHRYRPRVEGLFARIERWVNLSDPTDTFWRSISRENITTWYGKTNESRIADPADPGRIFTWLICESYDDKGNVIAYRYKPENSDKVDLSQANERNRTDITRSANRYLKHVYYGNQTPYFPDLSAENSPVLPADWHFELVFDYGEHDLKDPLPQETQSQFWNRRADPFSSYRSTFEVRTYRLCGRALMFHHFEDEANVGLNCLVRSTDFTHAQSMVPPPDPTKPFYSYLLSVTQTGYVRNPLGGYFSHSLPPLQFEYTEAEIDETVQDVDSESLKNLPYGIDGNKYRWVDLDGEGVSGILTEQGEGWFYKPNFSPANIQTQNGVETTLPRLGPTQLVARQPSIAALSRGRQQLVSLDNDGQLDLVEYEEPTPGYYERAEEGGWEPFIPFESLPVLDWKNPNLKFIDLTGDGFPDLLISEDDVFWWHASLAKAGFGPAQRVQKALDEEQGPKLVFYDSTETIFLADMSGDGLTDIVRIRNGEVCYWPNLGYGRFGTKVTMDQAPWFESSDLF
;
A
#
# COMPACT_ATOMS: atom_id res chain seq x y z
N LEU A 1 65.84 13.20 8.17
CA LEU A 1 64.88 14.25 8.52
C LEU A 1 63.47 13.75 8.33
N GLU A 2 62.82 13.65 9.45
CA GLU A 2 61.54 12.97 9.71
C GLU A 2 60.36 13.64 9.02
N GLY A 3 59.49 12.83 8.39
CA GLY A 3 58.16 13.21 7.96
C GLY A 3 57.14 12.32 8.64
N ARG A 4 56.38 12.88 9.55
CA ARG A 4 55.25 12.24 10.22
C ARG A 4 54.17 11.83 9.21
N ARG A 5 53.84 10.55 9.14
CA ARG A 5 52.60 10.02 8.54
C ARG A 5 51.45 10.20 9.52
N GLN A 6 50.47 11.00 9.15
CA GLN A 6 49.15 10.97 9.77
C GLN A 6 48.41 9.74 9.30
N LYS A 7 47.91 8.93 10.22
CA LYS A 7 46.93 7.85 10.00
C LYS A 7 45.55 8.49 9.83
N GLU A 8 44.98 8.37 8.67
CA GLU A 8 43.56 8.53 8.46
C GLU A 8 42.86 7.26 8.97
N SER A 9 41.94 7.44 9.91
CA SER A 9 41.02 6.38 10.33
C SER A 9 39.93 6.26 9.29
N GLU A 10 39.91 5.16 8.54
CA GLU A 10 38.79 4.76 7.70
C GLU A 10 37.65 4.33 8.59
N ASP A 11 36.59 5.14 8.64
CA ASP A 11 35.29 4.74 9.13
C ASP A 11 34.64 3.83 8.09
N ASN A 12 34.59 2.56 8.41
CA ASN A 12 34.00 1.50 7.61
C ASN A 12 32.47 1.55 7.80
N ALA A 13 31.77 2.37 7.03
CA ALA A 13 30.33 2.34 6.90
C ALA A 13 29.97 1.25 5.89
N GLY A 14 29.18 0.26 6.34
CA GLY A 14 28.77 -0.90 5.57
C GLY A 14 28.17 -0.54 4.20
N SER A 15 28.75 -1.13 3.18
CA SER A 15 28.28 -1.03 1.79
C SER A 15 26.98 -1.84 1.62
N SER A 16 25.85 -1.14 1.52
CA SER A 16 24.73 -1.69 0.76
C SER A 16 25.16 -1.66 -0.71
N GLU A 17 25.16 -2.79 -1.39
CA GLU A 17 25.39 -2.86 -2.83
C GLU A 17 24.37 -1.97 -3.54
N LYS A 18 24.86 -0.88 -4.12
CA LYS A 18 24.07 0.01 -4.96
C LYS A 18 23.79 -0.72 -6.26
N SER A 19 22.54 -0.80 -6.67
CA SER A 19 22.19 -1.20 -8.03
C SER A 19 22.96 -0.31 -9.02
N ALA A 20 23.44 -0.88 -10.13
CA ALA A 20 24.34 -0.21 -11.08
C ALA A 20 23.73 1.04 -11.76
N PHE A 21 22.47 1.34 -11.51
CA PHE A 21 21.69 2.45 -12.09
C PHE A 21 21.25 3.52 -11.09
N ALA A 22 21.69 3.47 -9.82
CA ALA A 22 21.36 4.52 -8.87
C ALA A 22 22.17 5.78 -9.16
N VAL A 23 21.55 6.76 -9.80
CA VAL A 23 22.10 8.14 -9.87
C VAL A 23 21.97 8.73 -8.48
N SER A 24 23.10 8.89 -7.78
CA SER A 24 23.14 9.57 -6.48
C SER A 24 22.82 11.04 -6.71
N ALA A 25 21.70 11.53 -6.18
CA ALA A 25 21.44 12.95 -6.12
C ALA A 25 22.58 13.68 -5.36
N PRO A 26 22.97 14.91 -5.76
CA PRO A 26 24.01 15.65 -5.07
C PRO A 26 23.63 15.81 -3.60
N ALA A 27 24.43 15.26 -2.71
CA ALA A 27 24.26 15.44 -1.28
C ALA A 27 24.48 16.91 -0.94
N VAL A 28 23.45 17.57 -0.41
CA VAL A 28 23.61 18.92 0.16
C VAL A 28 24.45 18.76 1.41
N THR A 29 25.74 19.11 1.31
CA THR A 29 26.62 19.17 2.48
C THR A 29 26.30 20.44 3.25
N LEU A 30 25.73 20.30 4.44
CA LEU A 30 25.54 21.43 5.35
C LEU A 30 26.91 22.03 5.75
N PRO A 31 27.01 23.35 5.88
CA PRO A 31 28.28 24.02 6.22
C PRO A 31 28.83 23.51 7.56
N LYS A 32 30.07 23.07 7.56
CA LYS A 32 30.79 22.75 8.79
C LYS A 32 31.29 24.06 9.42
N GLY A 33 30.49 24.62 10.33
CA GLY A 33 30.89 25.86 11.07
C GLY A 33 30.16 25.92 12.40
N GLY A 34 30.78 26.57 13.42
CA GLY A 34 30.16 26.77 14.72
C GLY A 34 28.90 27.62 14.58
N GLY A 35 27.71 26.99 14.82
CA GLY A 35 26.41 27.60 14.65
C GLY A 35 25.47 26.82 13.69
N ALA A 36 25.96 25.76 13.03
CA ALA A 36 25.11 24.91 12.21
C ALA A 36 24.12 24.15 13.13
N ILE A 37 22.83 24.34 12.90
CA ILE A 37 21.77 23.54 13.52
C ILE A 37 21.96 22.11 13.02
N ARG A 38 22.14 21.15 13.95
CA ARG A 38 22.15 19.74 13.60
C ARG A 38 20.74 19.36 13.14
N GLY A 39 20.60 18.86 11.91
CA GLY A 39 19.38 18.20 11.47
C GLY A 39 19.06 16.99 12.35
N ILE A 40 17.83 16.50 12.29
CA ILE A 40 17.39 15.32 13.03
C ILE A 40 17.89 14.01 12.38
N GLY A 41 18.66 14.10 11.30
CA GLY A 41 19.23 12.96 10.58
C GLY A 41 18.43 12.53 9.38
N GLU A 42 17.59 13.40 8.86
CA GLU A 42 16.75 13.21 7.68
C GLU A 42 17.60 12.95 6.41
N LYS A 43 17.07 12.12 5.52
CA LYS A 43 17.69 11.79 4.22
C LYS A 43 16.65 11.84 3.13
N PHE A 44 16.97 12.53 2.04
CA PHE A 44 16.17 12.57 0.82
C PHE A 44 16.84 11.73 -0.28
N ALA A 45 16.04 11.05 -1.08
CA ALA A 45 16.46 10.33 -2.27
C ALA A 45 15.39 10.44 -3.36
N ALA A 46 15.80 10.36 -4.62
CA ALA A 46 14.91 10.22 -5.75
C ALA A 46 15.08 8.80 -6.33
N ASN A 47 13.97 8.18 -6.70
CA ASN A 47 13.97 6.91 -7.40
C ASN A 47 13.85 7.18 -8.92
N PRO A 48 14.93 7.03 -9.71
CA PRO A 48 14.88 7.33 -11.14
C PRO A 48 14.09 6.32 -11.96
N VAL A 49 13.78 5.15 -11.39
CA VAL A 49 13.00 4.09 -12.08
C VAL A 49 11.51 4.39 -12.02
N THR A 50 11.02 4.78 -10.84
CA THR A 50 9.59 5.07 -10.63
C THR A 50 9.27 6.56 -10.73
N GLY A 51 10.28 7.44 -10.79
CA GLY A 51 10.09 8.88 -10.74
C GLY A 51 9.66 9.42 -9.39
N THR A 52 9.62 8.59 -8.34
CA THR A 52 9.16 9.00 -7.00
C THR A 52 10.25 9.64 -6.18
N GLY A 53 9.86 10.62 -5.35
CA GLY A 53 10.70 11.18 -4.30
C GLY A 53 10.52 10.42 -2.99
N SER A 54 11.62 10.10 -2.32
CA SER A 54 11.59 9.43 -1.02
C SER A 54 12.35 10.23 0.04
N MET A 55 11.86 10.16 1.28
CA MET A 55 12.51 10.80 2.42
C MET A 55 12.45 9.89 3.65
N THR A 56 13.51 9.92 4.45
CA THR A 56 13.57 9.17 5.71
C THR A 56 13.85 10.12 6.86
N VAL A 57 13.02 10.03 7.91
CA VAL A 57 13.13 10.81 9.13
C VAL A 57 13.26 9.88 10.32
N PRO A 58 14.41 9.85 11.03
CA PRO A 58 14.59 8.95 12.17
C PRO A 58 13.72 9.34 13.36
N ILE A 59 13.13 8.34 14.01
CA ILE A 59 12.48 8.47 15.32
C ILE A 59 13.53 8.22 16.38
N PHE A 60 13.64 9.14 17.34
CA PHE A 60 14.63 9.00 18.39
C PHE A 60 14.34 7.78 19.28
N THR A 61 15.38 6.98 19.51
CA THR A 61 15.41 5.90 20.49
C THR A 61 16.69 6.00 21.34
N SER A 62 16.59 5.76 22.63
CA SER A 62 17.77 5.70 23.50
C SER A 62 18.64 4.49 23.15
N PRO A 63 19.98 4.60 23.20
CA PRO A 63 20.84 3.48 22.85
C PRO A 63 20.63 2.30 23.80
N GLY A 64 20.38 1.12 23.27
CA GLY A 64 20.33 -0.12 24.03
C GLY A 64 21.71 -0.66 24.39
N ARG A 65 21.76 -1.69 25.23
CA ARG A 65 23.00 -2.35 25.64
C ARG A 65 23.72 -2.93 24.41
N SER A 66 25.01 -2.60 24.29
CA SER A 66 25.84 -3.01 23.14
C SER A 66 25.29 -2.59 21.77
N GLY A 67 24.49 -1.52 21.72
CA GLY A 67 23.84 -1.04 20.51
C GLY A 67 22.61 -1.84 20.08
N PHE A 68 22.16 -2.84 20.87
CA PHE A 68 20.96 -3.61 20.57
C PHE A 68 19.71 -2.83 21.01
N GLY A 69 19.03 -2.23 20.05
CA GLY A 69 17.85 -1.42 20.26
C GLY A 69 17.09 -1.20 18.93
N PRO A 70 15.83 -0.76 19.00
CA PRO A 70 15.02 -0.55 17.81
C PRO A 70 15.60 0.58 16.95
N GLN A 71 15.71 0.35 15.64
CA GLN A 71 16.05 1.36 14.65
C GLN A 71 14.77 1.74 13.91
N LEU A 72 14.19 2.88 14.26
CA LEU A 72 12.90 3.31 13.75
C LEU A 72 13.04 4.60 12.95
N SER A 73 12.35 4.66 11.83
CA SER A 73 12.25 5.86 11.02
C SER A 73 10.90 5.92 10.31
N LEU A 74 10.43 7.14 10.08
CA LEU A 74 9.39 7.37 9.09
C LEU A 74 10.02 7.38 7.71
N SER A 75 9.38 6.72 6.76
CA SER A 75 9.71 6.76 5.35
C SER A 75 8.56 7.38 4.58
N TYR A 76 8.87 8.39 3.78
CA TYR A 76 7.98 8.97 2.79
C TYR A 76 8.31 8.42 1.41
N ASP A 77 7.29 8.13 0.64
CA ASP A 77 7.40 7.89 -0.80
C ASP A 77 6.21 8.56 -1.50
N SER A 78 6.51 9.39 -2.51
CA SER A 78 5.48 10.16 -3.22
C SER A 78 4.51 9.29 -4.04
N GLY A 79 4.84 8.01 -4.28
CA GLY A 79 3.97 7.03 -4.90
C GLY A 79 3.18 6.17 -3.92
N SER A 80 3.37 6.38 -2.61
CA SER A 80 2.65 5.62 -1.58
C SER A 80 1.32 6.30 -1.22
N GLY A 81 0.33 5.48 -0.91
CA GLY A 81 -0.98 5.94 -0.44
C GLY A 81 -0.99 6.44 1.01
N ASN A 82 -2.17 6.53 1.58
CA ASN A 82 -2.38 7.01 2.95
C ASN A 82 -1.99 5.94 3.99
N GLY A 83 -1.52 6.40 5.15
CA GLY A 83 -1.05 5.53 6.23
C GLY A 83 -1.30 6.12 7.63
N PRO A 84 -0.99 5.37 8.71
CA PRO A 84 -1.15 5.82 10.08
C PRO A 84 -0.27 7.03 10.47
N PHE A 85 0.66 7.43 9.62
CA PHE A 85 1.55 8.58 9.82
C PHE A 85 1.29 9.72 8.83
N GLY A 86 0.22 9.62 8.04
CA GLY A 86 -0.18 10.60 7.03
C GLY A 86 0.03 10.09 5.60
N PHE A 87 -0.37 10.92 4.64
CA PHE A 87 -0.32 10.58 3.22
C PHE A 87 1.14 10.43 2.74
N GLY A 88 1.46 9.28 2.16
CA GLY A 88 2.80 8.92 1.69
C GLY A 88 3.77 8.47 2.80
N TRP A 89 3.39 8.58 4.09
CA TRP A 89 4.27 8.26 5.22
C TRP A 89 3.97 6.91 5.85
N SER A 90 5.02 6.14 6.08
CA SER A 90 4.96 4.84 6.75
C SER A 90 6.06 4.70 7.80
N LEU A 91 5.85 3.84 8.79
CA LEU A 91 6.88 3.45 9.74
C LEU A 91 7.70 2.30 9.14
N ALA A 92 9.00 2.50 9.01
CA ALA A 92 9.92 1.46 8.54
C ALA A 92 10.10 0.40 9.64
N LEU A 93 9.29 -0.64 9.59
CA LEU A 93 9.31 -1.75 10.53
C LEU A 93 9.18 -3.09 9.77
N PRO A 94 10.04 -4.08 10.04
CA PRO A 94 9.96 -5.36 9.34
C PRO A 94 8.65 -6.10 9.61
N SER A 95 8.08 -6.65 8.56
CA SER A 95 6.91 -7.53 8.60
C SER A 95 7.02 -8.58 7.50
N ILE A 96 6.27 -9.66 7.63
CA ILE A 96 6.05 -10.60 6.52
C ILE A 96 4.61 -10.45 6.07
N THR A 97 4.39 -10.24 4.78
CA THR A 97 3.05 -10.06 4.21
C THR A 97 2.87 -10.89 2.94
N ARG A 98 1.62 -11.14 2.56
CA ARG A 98 1.29 -11.75 1.27
C ARG A 98 1.45 -10.69 0.19
N LYS A 99 2.12 -11.05 -0.89
CA LYS A 99 2.34 -10.18 -2.04
C LYS A 99 1.05 -10.00 -2.81
N THR A 100 0.76 -8.78 -3.24
CA THR A 100 -0.46 -8.44 -3.98
C THR A 100 -0.22 -7.77 -5.33
N GLU A 101 1.04 -7.67 -5.78
CA GLU A 101 1.38 -7.03 -7.05
C GLU A 101 1.05 -7.88 -8.28
N LYS A 102 0.93 -9.21 -8.10
CA LYS A 102 0.66 -10.18 -9.17
C LYS A 102 -0.52 -11.08 -8.83
N GLY A 103 -1.50 -10.52 -8.17
CA GLY A 103 -2.71 -11.21 -7.77
C GLY A 103 -3.00 -11.08 -6.27
N LEU A 104 -4.28 -11.10 -5.93
CA LEU A 104 -4.75 -11.04 -4.56
C LEU A 104 -4.53 -12.37 -3.85
N PRO A 105 -4.41 -12.37 -2.51
CA PRO A 105 -4.23 -13.59 -1.73
C PRO A 105 -5.41 -14.56 -1.88
N GLN A 106 -5.10 -15.83 -2.05
CA GLN A 106 -6.08 -16.92 -2.09
C GLN A 106 -6.18 -17.69 -0.77
N TYR A 107 -5.12 -17.64 0.04
CA TYR A 107 -5.03 -18.31 1.35
C TYR A 107 -5.04 -19.85 1.30
N PHE A 108 -4.74 -20.46 0.16
CA PHE A 108 -4.54 -21.91 0.04
C PHE A 108 -3.06 -22.23 0.32
N ASP A 109 -2.69 -22.11 1.58
CA ASP A 109 -1.29 -22.21 2.02
C ASP A 109 -0.67 -23.61 1.81
N ASP A 110 -1.48 -24.66 1.78
CA ASP A 110 -1.02 -26.02 1.49
C ASP A 110 -0.65 -26.18 0.01
N GLU A 111 -1.29 -25.41 -0.87
CA GLU A 111 -1.06 -25.38 -2.32
C GLU A 111 -0.02 -24.32 -2.73
N GLU A 112 0.48 -23.54 -1.75
CA GLU A 112 1.38 -22.39 -1.98
C GLU A 112 0.82 -21.37 -2.98
N SER A 113 -0.49 -21.10 -2.87
CA SER A 113 -1.18 -20.15 -3.75
C SER A 113 -0.58 -18.74 -3.70
N ASP A 114 0.00 -18.35 -2.56
CA ASP A 114 0.42 -16.98 -2.29
C ASP A 114 1.94 -16.87 -2.14
N THR A 115 2.49 -15.79 -2.68
CA THR A 115 3.89 -15.41 -2.45
C THR A 115 4.00 -14.53 -1.21
N PHE A 116 5.00 -14.79 -0.36
CA PHE A 116 5.28 -13.98 0.81
C PHE A 116 6.44 -13.04 0.53
N ILE A 117 6.42 -11.84 1.14
CA ILE A 117 7.53 -10.89 1.14
C ILE A 117 7.90 -10.52 2.57
N LEU A 118 9.21 -10.47 2.83
CA LEU A 118 9.76 -9.84 4.02
C LEU A 118 10.06 -8.37 3.67
N SER A 119 9.59 -7.43 4.48
CA SER A 119 9.74 -5.98 4.22
C SER A 119 11.16 -5.59 3.83
N GLY A 120 11.30 -4.91 2.68
CA GLY A 120 12.59 -4.47 2.14
C GLY A 120 13.45 -5.55 1.54
N ALA A 121 12.93 -6.78 1.39
CA ALA A 121 13.60 -7.90 0.75
C ALA A 121 12.81 -8.36 -0.48
N GLU A 122 13.43 -9.29 -1.22
CA GLU A 122 12.83 -10.01 -2.34
C GLU A 122 11.71 -10.96 -1.88
N ASP A 123 10.98 -11.50 -2.86
CA ASP A 123 10.00 -12.56 -2.64
C ASP A 123 10.61 -13.73 -1.86
N LEU A 124 9.88 -14.23 -0.89
CA LEU A 124 10.24 -15.43 -0.17
C LEU A 124 9.79 -16.66 -0.97
N VAL A 125 10.74 -17.49 -1.36
CA VAL A 125 10.47 -18.74 -2.08
C VAL A 125 10.71 -19.93 -1.17
N PRO A 126 9.89 -21.01 -1.26
CA PRO A 126 10.12 -22.23 -0.49
C PRO A 126 11.49 -22.83 -0.79
N GLN A 127 12.21 -23.24 0.23
CA GLN A 127 13.42 -24.01 0.06
C GLN A 127 13.05 -25.46 -0.28
N LEU A 128 13.64 -25.98 -1.36
CA LEU A 128 13.44 -27.35 -1.80
C LEU A 128 14.66 -28.22 -1.50
N ILE A 129 14.41 -29.48 -1.18
CA ILE A 129 15.43 -30.52 -1.02
C ILE A 129 15.14 -31.69 -1.94
N LEU A 130 16.19 -32.34 -2.42
CA LEU A 130 16.06 -33.54 -3.24
C LEU A 130 15.85 -34.76 -2.34
N ASN A 131 14.67 -35.39 -2.43
CA ASN A 131 14.32 -36.58 -1.69
C ASN A 131 13.78 -37.67 -2.65
N GLY A 132 14.43 -38.82 -2.68
CA GLY A 132 14.02 -39.91 -3.57
C GLY A 132 14.03 -39.59 -5.07
N GLY A 133 14.81 -38.61 -5.50
CA GLY A 133 14.87 -38.15 -6.90
C GLY A 133 13.83 -37.10 -7.26
N GLN A 134 12.98 -36.68 -6.32
CA GLN A 134 12.01 -35.59 -6.49
C GLN A 134 12.37 -34.39 -5.59
N TRP A 135 12.14 -33.21 -6.13
CA TRP A 135 12.26 -31.97 -5.36
C TRP A 135 11.03 -31.82 -4.48
N VAL A 136 11.25 -31.79 -3.16
CA VAL A 136 10.20 -31.61 -2.16
C VAL A 136 10.52 -30.42 -1.26
N ARG A 137 9.51 -29.84 -0.66
CA ARG A 137 9.66 -28.74 0.28
C ARG A 137 10.54 -29.12 1.48
N ASP A 138 11.50 -28.27 1.84
CA ASP A 138 12.28 -28.46 3.06
C ASP A 138 11.39 -28.16 4.28
N SER A 139 10.85 -29.23 4.86
CA SER A 139 9.93 -29.16 5.98
C SER A 139 10.39 -30.10 7.09
N SER A 140 10.33 -29.64 8.32
CA SER A 140 10.73 -30.45 9.47
C SER A 140 9.73 -30.33 10.62
N PRO A 141 9.24 -31.45 11.16
CA PRO A 141 8.40 -31.42 12.35
C PRO A 141 9.24 -31.07 13.58
N ARG A 142 8.66 -30.29 14.49
CA ARG A 142 9.24 -29.99 15.80
C ARG A 142 8.19 -30.18 16.88
N ASN A 143 8.43 -31.11 17.78
CA ASN A 143 7.49 -31.48 18.82
C ASN A 143 7.84 -30.82 20.15
N ASN A 144 6.88 -30.73 21.03
CA ASN A 144 7.01 -30.23 22.40
C ASN A 144 7.61 -28.81 22.46
N VAL A 145 7.12 -27.90 21.63
CA VAL A 145 7.52 -26.49 21.60
C VAL A 145 6.34 -25.65 22.08
N PHE A 146 6.58 -24.56 22.78
CA PHE A 146 5.54 -23.61 23.20
C PHE A 146 4.30 -24.32 23.82
N LYS A 147 4.36 -24.72 25.08
CA LYS A 147 3.27 -25.44 25.78
C LYS A 147 3.01 -26.85 25.24
N LYS A 148 4.05 -27.56 24.85
CA LYS A 148 3.98 -28.96 24.33
C LYS A 148 3.25 -29.08 22.98
N GLN A 149 3.06 -27.98 22.24
CA GLN A 149 2.51 -28.05 20.89
C GLN A 149 3.54 -28.59 19.90
N SER A 150 3.06 -29.11 18.80
CA SER A 150 3.87 -29.61 17.69
C SER A 150 3.66 -28.72 16.47
N TYR A 151 4.75 -28.39 15.79
CA TYR A 151 4.75 -27.51 14.62
C TYR A 151 5.41 -28.21 13.44
N LEU A 152 4.91 -27.90 12.25
CA LEU A 152 5.61 -28.15 11.01
C LEU A 152 6.32 -26.86 10.59
N ILE A 153 7.63 -26.97 10.38
CA ILE A 153 8.46 -25.82 10.02
C ILE A 153 8.82 -25.94 8.55
N HIS A 154 8.38 -24.97 7.76
CA HIS A 154 8.75 -24.83 6.37
C HIS A 154 9.85 -23.79 6.23
N ARG A 155 10.91 -24.11 5.48
CA ARG A 155 12.00 -23.17 5.22
C ARG A 155 11.76 -22.38 3.96
N TYR A 156 12.08 -21.09 4.04
CA TYR A 156 12.02 -20.13 2.94
C TYR A 156 13.36 -19.43 2.78
N ARG A 157 13.58 -18.86 1.63
CA ARG A 157 14.72 -17.98 1.33
C ARG A 157 14.27 -16.85 0.42
N PRO A 158 14.94 -15.69 0.41
CA PRO A 158 14.71 -14.68 -0.60
C PRO A 158 14.98 -15.25 -2.02
N ARG A 159 14.23 -14.80 -3.01
CA ARG A 159 14.45 -15.19 -4.43
C ARG A 159 15.87 -14.81 -4.87
N VAL A 160 16.28 -13.58 -4.53
CA VAL A 160 17.66 -13.10 -4.67
C VAL A 160 18.27 -13.03 -3.28
N GLU A 161 19.32 -13.85 -3.04
CA GLU A 161 19.91 -13.94 -1.71
C GLU A 161 20.80 -12.73 -1.42
N GLY A 162 20.46 -11.99 -0.38
CA GLY A 162 21.21 -10.83 0.10
C GLY A 162 21.24 -10.76 1.63
N LEU A 163 20.26 -11.38 2.29
CA LEU A 163 20.13 -11.33 3.75
C LEU A 163 20.96 -12.39 4.47
N PHE A 164 21.21 -13.53 3.82
CA PHE A 164 21.84 -14.72 4.43
C PHE A 164 21.21 -15.11 5.76
N ALA A 165 19.89 -15.00 5.83
CA ALA A 165 19.10 -15.28 6.99
C ALA A 165 18.39 -16.63 6.88
N ARG A 166 18.22 -17.33 7.99
CA ARG A 166 17.36 -18.49 8.08
C ARG A 166 15.93 -18.02 8.31
N ILE A 167 15.04 -18.26 7.35
CA ILE A 167 13.64 -17.83 7.41
C ILE A 167 12.76 -19.06 7.46
N GLU A 168 11.83 -19.10 8.42
CA GLU A 168 11.00 -20.25 8.73
C GLU A 168 9.56 -19.82 8.95
N ARG A 169 8.64 -20.53 8.31
CA ARG A 169 7.21 -20.48 8.60
C ARG A 169 6.85 -21.65 9.52
N TRP A 170 6.22 -21.35 10.64
CA TRP A 170 5.80 -22.29 11.65
C TRP A 170 4.30 -22.49 11.54
N VAL A 171 3.86 -23.73 11.35
CA VAL A 171 2.44 -24.11 11.25
C VAL A 171 2.14 -25.04 12.43
N ASN A 172 1.17 -24.68 13.24
CA ASN A 172 0.74 -25.49 14.38
C ASN A 172 -0.01 -26.73 13.86
N LEU A 173 0.46 -27.93 14.21
CA LEU A 173 -0.14 -29.18 13.75
C LEU A 173 -1.53 -29.46 14.34
N SER A 174 -1.85 -28.86 15.48
CA SER A 174 -3.16 -28.98 16.13
C SER A 174 -4.17 -27.94 15.61
N ASP A 175 -3.67 -26.84 15.05
CA ASP A 175 -4.45 -25.74 14.49
C ASP A 175 -3.69 -25.13 13.31
N PRO A 176 -3.87 -25.63 12.09
CA PRO A 176 -3.16 -25.12 10.90
C PRO A 176 -3.40 -23.66 10.58
N THR A 177 -4.43 -23.03 11.17
CA THR A 177 -4.69 -21.59 11.04
C THR A 177 -3.75 -20.74 11.90
N ASP A 178 -3.18 -21.32 12.96
CA ASP A 178 -2.17 -20.68 13.81
C ASP A 178 -0.78 -20.78 13.19
N THR A 179 -0.45 -19.78 12.37
CA THR A 179 0.84 -19.68 11.68
C THR A 179 1.60 -18.42 12.07
N PHE A 180 2.92 -18.53 12.16
CA PHE A 180 3.82 -17.41 12.44
C PHE A 180 5.20 -17.64 11.83
N TRP A 181 6.05 -16.62 11.83
CA TRP A 181 7.35 -16.69 11.18
C TRP A 181 8.49 -16.43 12.15
N ARG A 182 9.65 -16.99 11.83
CA ARG A 182 10.92 -16.72 12.48
C ARG A 182 11.99 -16.45 11.45
N SER A 183 12.78 -15.40 11.67
CA SER A 183 14.04 -15.20 10.97
C SER A 183 15.21 -15.24 11.95
N ILE A 184 16.37 -15.74 11.49
CA ILE A 184 17.63 -15.70 12.24
C ILE A 184 18.65 -15.08 11.30
N SER A 185 19.18 -13.91 11.66
CA SER A 185 20.18 -13.21 10.86
C SER A 185 21.57 -13.86 10.97
N ARG A 186 22.49 -13.45 10.11
CA ARG A 186 23.89 -13.86 10.16
C ARG A 186 24.60 -13.44 11.45
N GLU A 187 24.13 -12.38 12.12
CA GLU A 187 24.59 -11.92 13.42
C GLU A 187 23.94 -12.67 14.59
N ASN A 188 23.23 -13.76 14.32
CA ASN A 188 22.50 -14.58 15.28
C ASN A 188 21.40 -13.84 16.05
N ILE A 189 20.79 -12.83 15.39
CA ILE A 189 19.59 -12.17 15.91
C ILE A 189 18.37 -12.96 15.45
N THR A 190 17.59 -13.42 16.41
CA THR A 190 16.32 -14.11 16.16
C THR A 190 15.17 -13.14 16.23
N THR A 191 14.33 -13.10 15.19
CA THR A 191 13.15 -12.26 15.12
C THR A 191 11.90 -13.11 14.86
N TRP A 192 10.83 -12.83 15.60
CA TRP A 192 9.53 -13.46 15.43
C TRP A 192 8.52 -12.48 14.85
N TYR A 193 7.68 -12.98 13.94
CA TYR A 193 6.61 -12.22 13.31
C TYR A 193 5.30 -12.95 13.50
N GLY A 194 4.26 -12.24 13.94
CA GLY A 194 2.92 -12.81 14.08
C GLY A 194 2.77 -13.93 15.10
N LYS A 195 3.62 -14.00 16.13
CA LYS A 195 3.60 -15.04 17.16
C LYS A 195 2.34 -14.98 18.04
N THR A 196 1.69 -13.82 18.10
CA THR A 196 0.43 -13.58 18.82
C THR A 196 -0.61 -12.98 17.88
N ASN A 197 -1.89 -13.13 18.21
CA ASN A 197 -2.99 -12.59 17.40
C ASN A 197 -2.92 -11.06 17.29
N GLU A 198 -2.44 -10.37 18.33
CA GLU A 198 -2.27 -8.91 18.33
C GLU A 198 -1.20 -8.44 17.32
N SER A 199 -0.28 -9.33 16.94
CA SER A 199 0.76 -9.05 15.96
C SER A 199 0.42 -9.55 14.53
N ARG A 200 -0.87 -9.76 14.24
CA ARG A 200 -1.36 -10.23 12.93
C ARG A 200 -2.42 -9.28 12.40
N ILE A 201 -2.34 -8.95 11.11
CA ILE A 201 -3.47 -8.40 10.36
C ILE A 201 -4.13 -9.59 9.68
N ALA A 202 -5.31 -9.95 10.15
CA ALA A 202 -6.06 -11.12 9.69
C ALA A 202 -7.53 -10.75 9.52
N ASP A 203 -8.24 -11.54 8.73
CA ASP A 203 -9.68 -11.40 8.54
C ASP A 203 -10.39 -11.62 9.89
N PRO A 204 -11.11 -10.63 10.42
CA PRO A 204 -11.80 -10.80 11.69
C PRO A 204 -12.91 -11.87 11.67
N ALA A 205 -13.44 -12.18 10.49
CA ALA A 205 -14.46 -13.22 10.32
C ALA A 205 -13.83 -14.63 10.20
N ASP A 206 -12.57 -14.70 9.72
CA ASP A 206 -11.79 -15.93 9.59
C ASP A 206 -10.34 -15.68 9.97
N PRO A 207 -9.97 -15.78 11.26
CA PRO A 207 -8.63 -15.50 11.76
C PRO A 207 -7.52 -16.37 11.14
N GLY A 208 -7.85 -17.43 10.43
CA GLY A 208 -6.91 -18.24 9.66
C GLY A 208 -6.40 -17.53 8.40
N ARG A 209 -7.16 -16.57 7.88
CA ARG A 209 -6.76 -15.75 6.73
C ARG A 209 -5.86 -14.60 7.18
N ILE A 210 -4.60 -14.90 7.48
CA ILE A 210 -3.62 -13.92 7.93
C ILE A 210 -2.97 -13.26 6.71
N PHE A 211 -3.13 -11.94 6.57
CA PHE A 211 -2.54 -11.15 5.51
C PHE A 211 -1.11 -10.71 5.84
N THR A 212 -0.89 -10.23 7.09
CA THR A 212 0.42 -9.71 7.52
C THR A 212 0.78 -10.23 8.91
N TRP A 213 2.02 -10.70 9.04
CA TRP A 213 2.65 -11.05 10.32
C TRP A 213 3.61 -9.93 10.71
N LEU A 214 3.26 -9.18 11.73
CA LEU A 214 4.02 -8.05 12.23
C LEU A 214 5.14 -8.54 13.17
N ILE A 215 6.24 -7.81 13.20
CA ILE A 215 7.33 -8.07 14.13
C ILE A 215 6.81 -7.97 15.57
N CYS A 216 7.10 -8.96 16.42
CA CYS A 216 6.63 -8.94 17.80
C CYS A 216 7.74 -9.16 18.84
N GLU A 217 8.86 -9.74 18.43
CA GLU A 217 9.98 -10.04 19.33
C GLU A 217 11.27 -10.16 18.53
N SER A 218 12.35 -9.56 19.04
CA SER A 218 13.70 -9.70 18.46
C SER A 218 14.70 -9.87 19.59
N TYR A 219 15.59 -10.85 19.55
CA TYR A 219 16.60 -11.07 20.58
C TYR A 219 17.93 -11.55 20.02
N ASP A 220 19.01 -11.23 20.73
CA ASP A 220 20.37 -11.64 20.41
C ASP A 220 20.87 -12.80 21.28
N ASP A 221 22.10 -13.24 21.03
CA ASP A 221 22.79 -14.29 21.78
C ASP A 221 23.42 -13.82 23.10
N LYS A 222 23.28 -12.51 23.41
CA LYS A 222 23.78 -11.91 24.67
C LYS A 222 22.70 -11.69 25.71
N GLY A 223 21.47 -12.15 25.40
CA GLY A 223 20.33 -12.03 26.28
C GLY A 223 19.59 -10.69 26.20
N ASN A 224 19.86 -9.87 25.18
CA ASN A 224 19.08 -8.67 24.93
C ASN A 224 17.82 -9.02 24.12
N VAL A 225 16.70 -8.34 24.41
CA VAL A 225 15.45 -8.53 23.69
C VAL A 225 14.75 -7.20 23.46
N ILE A 226 14.05 -7.10 22.32
CA ILE A 226 13.12 -6.04 21.97
C ILE A 226 11.74 -6.66 21.82
N ALA A 227 10.73 -6.11 22.45
CA ALA A 227 9.35 -6.56 22.36
C ALA A 227 8.48 -5.47 21.75
N TYR A 228 7.63 -5.83 20.78
CA TYR A 228 6.71 -4.92 20.09
C TYR A 228 5.27 -5.30 20.47
N ARG A 229 4.45 -4.30 20.79
CA ARG A 229 3.04 -4.48 21.16
C ARG A 229 2.17 -3.62 20.27
N TYR A 230 1.07 -4.22 19.85
CA TYR A 230 0.13 -3.60 18.94
C TYR A 230 -1.24 -3.44 19.59
N LYS A 231 -1.96 -2.40 19.18
CA LYS A 231 -3.34 -2.16 19.55
C LYS A 231 -4.22 -2.42 18.32
N PRO A 232 -5.28 -3.23 18.43
CA PRO A 232 -6.22 -3.42 17.32
C PRO A 232 -7.06 -2.17 17.10
N GLU A 233 -7.50 -1.96 15.86
CA GLU A 233 -8.48 -0.93 15.53
C GLU A 233 -9.82 -1.20 16.22
N ASN A 234 -10.57 -0.13 16.53
CA ASN A 234 -11.89 -0.20 17.14
C ASN A 234 -12.78 0.98 16.72
N SER A 235 -13.99 1.04 17.26
CA SER A 235 -15.00 2.06 16.95
C SER A 235 -14.93 3.31 17.84
N ASP A 236 -13.91 3.47 18.69
CA ASP A 236 -13.80 4.64 19.59
C ASP A 236 -13.73 5.94 18.77
N LYS A 237 -14.60 6.91 19.13
CA LYS A 237 -14.71 8.21 18.45
C LYS A 237 -15.12 8.15 16.97
N VAL A 238 -15.54 7.02 16.47
CA VAL A 238 -16.13 6.89 15.13
C VAL A 238 -17.59 7.31 15.20
N ASP A 239 -18.01 8.19 14.30
CA ASP A 239 -19.43 8.56 14.17
C ASP A 239 -20.14 7.46 13.36
N LEU A 240 -20.80 6.56 14.09
CA LEU A 240 -21.52 5.41 13.50
C LEU A 240 -22.81 5.81 12.78
N SER A 241 -23.24 7.08 12.86
CA SER A 241 -24.42 7.57 12.16
C SER A 241 -24.13 7.94 10.69
N GLN A 242 -22.86 8.05 10.30
CA GLN A 242 -22.48 8.34 8.93
C GLN A 242 -22.91 7.21 7.98
N ALA A 243 -23.34 7.58 6.78
CA ALA A 243 -23.85 6.62 5.79
C ALA A 243 -22.81 5.56 5.42
N ASN A 244 -21.54 5.97 5.29
CA ASN A 244 -20.44 5.08 4.97
C ASN A 244 -20.07 4.08 6.08
N GLU A 245 -20.57 4.28 7.32
CA GLU A 245 -20.32 3.37 8.45
C GLU A 245 -21.45 2.35 8.67
N ARG A 246 -22.57 2.48 7.97
CA ARG A 246 -23.82 1.70 8.21
C ARG A 246 -23.60 0.19 8.17
N ASN A 247 -22.83 -0.31 7.22
CA ASN A 247 -22.64 -1.73 6.99
C ASN A 247 -21.39 -2.30 7.64
N ARG A 248 -20.64 -1.47 8.40
CA ARG A 248 -19.48 -1.92 9.18
C ARG A 248 -19.90 -2.28 10.59
N THR A 249 -19.34 -3.37 11.11
CA THR A 249 -19.51 -3.80 12.50
C THR A 249 -18.22 -3.57 13.29
N ASP A 250 -18.28 -3.65 14.63
CA ASP A 250 -17.07 -3.57 15.46
C ASP A 250 -16.06 -4.66 15.11
N ILE A 251 -16.55 -5.84 14.68
CA ILE A 251 -15.70 -6.95 14.25
C ILE A 251 -15.00 -6.58 12.94
N THR A 252 -15.75 -6.16 11.90
CA THR A 252 -15.16 -5.87 10.58
C THR A 252 -14.16 -4.72 10.62
N ARG A 253 -14.33 -3.76 11.53
CA ARG A 253 -13.37 -2.64 11.74
C ARG A 253 -12.05 -3.07 12.38
N SER A 254 -11.99 -4.22 13.07
CA SER A 254 -10.90 -4.59 13.98
C SER A 254 -9.69 -5.26 13.32
N ALA A 255 -9.63 -5.34 11.99
CA ALA A 255 -8.54 -6.03 11.28
C ALA A 255 -7.17 -5.34 11.46
N ASN A 256 -7.14 -4.01 11.42
CA ASN A 256 -5.90 -3.24 11.45
C ASN A 256 -5.20 -3.29 12.83
N ARG A 257 -3.87 -3.07 12.80
CA ARG A 257 -3.00 -3.09 13.98
C ARG A 257 -2.11 -1.85 13.98
N TYR A 258 -2.02 -1.21 15.14
CA TYR A 258 -1.17 -0.04 15.34
C TYR A 258 -0.08 -0.37 16.34
N LEU A 259 1.19 -0.09 15.98
CA LEU A 259 2.29 -0.20 16.93
C LEU A 259 2.03 0.74 18.10
N LYS A 260 2.00 0.20 19.32
CA LYS A 260 1.71 0.97 20.53
C LYS A 260 2.93 1.12 21.42
N HIS A 261 3.61 0.02 21.72
CA HIS A 261 4.77 0.01 22.60
C HIS A 261 5.94 -0.75 21.99
N VAL A 262 7.15 -0.25 22.22
CA VAL A 262 8.39 -0.97 21.96
C VAL A 262 9.21 -0.96 23.24
N TYR A 263 9.40 -2.15 23.85
CA TYR A 263 10.19 -2.36 25.05
C TYR A 263 11.55 -2.89 24.71
N TYR A 264 12.61 -2.35 25.33
CA TYR A 264 13.97 -2.87 25.16
C TYR A 264 14.87 -2.48 26.35
N GLY A 265 16.12 -2.99 26.35
CA GLY A 265 17.01 -2.81 27.49
C GLY A 265 16.51 -3.56 28.72
N ASN A 266 16.15 -4.84 28.54
CA ASN A 266 15.70 -5.73 29.60
C ASN A 266 16.73 -5.84 30.74
N GLN A 267 16.26 -5.83 31.98
CA GLN A 267 17.11 -5.95 33.18
C GLN A 267 17.55 -7.39 33.37
N THR A 268 16.64 -8.34 33.19
CA THR A 268 16.94 -9.78 33.29
C THR A 268 17.28 -10.30 31.89
N PRO A 269 18.43 -10.99 31.70
CA PRO A 269 18.80 -11.61 30.44
C PRO A 269 17.74 -12.57 29.92
N TYR A 270 17.44 -12.49 28.60
CA TYR A 270 16.44 -13.32 27.95
C TYR A 270 17.09 -14.38 27.05
N PHE A 271 16.99 -15.63 27.44
CA PHE A 271 17.45 -16.82 26.71
C PHE A 271 16.29 -17.79 26.58
N PRO A 272 15.42 -17.66 25.57
CA PRO A 272 14.23 -18.48 25.47
C PRO A 272 14.55 -19.95 25.17
N ASP A 273 14.16 -20.85 26.05
CA ASP A 273 14.15 -22.30 25.79
C ASP A 273 12.84 -22.68 25.08
N LEU A 274 12.92 -22.92 23.77
CA LEU A 274 11.76 -23.30 22.97
C LEU A 274 11.24 -24.72 23.29
N SER A 275 12.02 -25.53 23.97
CA SER A 275 11.63 -26.90 24.38
C SER A 275 11.02 -26.96 25.78
N ALA A 276 11.01 -25.84 26.50
CA ALA A 276 10.42 -25.78 27.83
C ALA A 276 8.91 -26.06 27.82
N GLU A 277 8.40 -26.64 28.88
CA GLU A 277 6.98 -26.97 29.03
C GLU A 277 6.08 -25.73 28.93
N ASN A 278 6.57 -24.61 29.46
CA ASN A 278 5.91 -23.31 29.36
C ASN A 278 6.51 -22.46 28.22
N SER A 279 5.69 -21.66 27.57
CA SER A 279 6.21 -20.67 26.63
C SER A 279 7.22 -19.76 27.33
N PRO A 280 8.33 -19.40 26.67
CA PRO A 280 9.24 -18.41 27.21
C PRO A 280 8.47 -17.09 27.49
N VAL A 281 8.62 -16.60 28.71
CA VAL A 281 7.99 -15.33 29.13
C VAL A 281 8.99 -14.20 28.92
N LEU A 282 8.54 -13.15 28.29
CA LEU A 282 9.35 -11.93 28.14
C LEU A 282 9.63 -11.32 29.52
N PRO A 283 10.80 -10.66 29.70
CA PRO A 283 11.08 -9.91 30.92
C PRO A 283 9.98 -8.92 31.26
N ALA A 284 9.70 -8.71 32.52
CA ALA A 284 8.74 -7.72 32.99
C ALA A 284 9.37 -6.34 33.15
N ASP A 285 10.69 -6.31 33.43
CA ASP A 285 11.42 -5.10 33.79
C ASP A 285 12.31 -4.61 32.65
N TRP A 286 12.04 -3.39 32.22
CA TRP A 286 12.67 -2.74 31.08
C TRP A 286 13.27 -1.40 31.47
N HIS A 287 14.41 -1.03 30.89
CA HIS A 287 14.96 0.31 31.06
C HIS A 287 14.35 1.34 30.09
N PHE A 288 13.86 0.87 28.95
CA PHE A 288 13.42 1.72 27.86
C PHE A 288 12.07 1.28 27.31
N GLU A 289 11.19 2.27 27.15
CA GLU A 289 9.88 2.08 26.54
C GLU A 289 9.61 3.23 25.56
N LEU A 290 9.32 2.89 24.31
CA LEU A 290 8.84 3.85 23.31
C LEU A 290 7.34 3.64 23.12
N VAL A 291 6.57 4.70 23.25
CA VAL A 291 5.10 4.69 23.13
C VAL A 291 4.70 5.51 21.91
N PHE A 292 3.89 4.92 21.05
CA PHE A 292 3.24 5.63 19.94
C PHE A 292 1.88 6.13 20.41
N ASP A 293 1.72 7.45 20.39
CA ASP A 293 0.54 8.16 20.88
C ASP A 293 -0.36 8.55 19.72
N TYR A 294 -1.58 8.03 19.73
CA TYR A 294 -2.63 8.34 18.76
C TYR A 294 -3.71 9.26 19.36
N GLY A 295 -3.43 9.92 20.49
CA GLY A 295 -4.29 10.87 21.19
C GLY A 295 -4.77 10.44 22.57
N GLU A 296 -4.35 9.25 23.06
CA GLU A 296 -4.77 8.69 24.33
C GLU A 296 -3.84 9.01 25.52
N HIS A 297 -2.77 9.76 25.31
CA HIS A 297 -1.86 10.19 26.38
C HIS A 297 -1.97 11.70 26.65
N ASP A 298 -1.78 12.10 27.92
CA ASP A 298 -1.80 13.51 28.29
C ASP A 298 -0.73 14.32 27.52
N LEU A 299 -1.09 15.56 27.15
CA LEU A 299 -0.20 16.39 26.34
C LEU A 299 0.95 17.02 27.15
N LYS A 300 0.74 17.26 28.46
CA LYS A 300 1.70 17.97 29.30
C LYS A 300 2.50 17.06 30.19
N ASP A 301 1.87 16.01 30.71
CA ASP A 301 2.49 15.03 31.61
C ASP A 301 2.13 13.61 31.19
N PRO A 302 2.58 13.16 30.00
CA PRO A 302 2.25 11.84 29.50
C PRO A 302 2.90 10.74 30.34
N LEU A 303 2.14 9.67 30.58
CA LEU A 303 2.61 8.43 31.15
C LEU A 303 2.65 7.34 30.08
N PRO A 304 3.44 6.25 30.25
CA PRO A 304 3.42 5.12 29.33
C PRO A 304 2.04 4.47 29.20
N GLN A 305 1.27 4.46 30.30
CA GLN A 305 -0.09 3.93 30.33
C GLN A 305 -1.08 4.92 29.72
N GLU A 306 -2.07 4.41 28.99
CA GLU A 306 -3.15 5.19 28.44
C GLU A 306 -3.94 5.90 29.57
N THR A 307 -4.33 7.15 29.34
CA THR A 307 -5.16 7.89 30.28
C THR A 307 -6.61 7.44 30.14
N GLN A 308 -7.23 6.93 31.21
CA GLN A 308 -8.60 6.37 31.18
C GLN A 308 -9.67 7.32 30.65
N SER A 309 -9.45 8.63 30.71
CA SER A 309 -10.38 9.66 30.23
C SER A 309 -10.11 10.11 28.79
N GLN A 310 -9.04 9.63 28.18
CA GLN A 310 -8.66 9.97 26.81
C GLN A 310 -8.77 8.74 25.91
N PHE A 311 -9.38 8.94 24.75
CA PHE A 311 -9.50 7.92 23.71
C PHE A 311 -8.69 8.35 22.51
N TRP A 312 -8.15 7.40 21.78
CA TRP A 312 -7.49 7.73 20.55
C TRP A 312 -8.43 8.41 19.54
N ASN A 313 -7.90 9.40 18.86
CA ASN A 313 -8.70 10.26 17.99
C ASN A 313 -8.94 9.60 16.64
N ARG A 314 -10.10 9.88 16.05
CA ARG A 314 -10.37 9.57 14.65
C ARG A 314 -9.70 10.62 13.77
N ARG A 315 -9.05 10.18 12.69
CA ARG A 315 -8.55 11.05 11.62
C ARG A 315 -9.70 11.62 10.77
N ALA A 316 -9.47 12.75 10.11
CA ALA A 316 -10.49 13.38 9.28
C ALA A 316 -10.74 12.63 7.95
N ASP A 317 -9.75 11.91 7.46
CA ASP A 317 -9.74 11.15 6.21
C ASP A 317 -9.56 9.63 6.44
N PRO A 318 -10.49 8.94 7.12
CA PRO A 318 -10.39 7.52 7.33
C PRO A 318 -10.53 6.77 6.00
N PHE A 319 -9.74 5.74 5.79
CA PHE A 319 -9.69 4.99 4.53
C PHE A 319 -9.67 3.48 4.77
N SER A 320 -9.97 2.72 3.73
CA SER A 320 -9.91 1.25 3.70
C SER A 320 -8.99 0.77 2.59
N SER A 321 -8.43 -0.42 2.76
CA SER A 321 -7.84 -1.21 1.69
C SER A 321 -8.42 -2.60 1.70
N TYR A 322 -8.68 -3.15 0.51
CA TYR A 322 -9.27 -4.48 0.31
C TYR A 322 -8.29 -5.46 -0.35
N ARG A 323 -7.05 -5.05 -0.56
CA ARG A 323 -6.02 -5.92 -1.17
C ARG A 323 -5.72 -7.20 -0.38
N SER A 324 -6.13 -7.24 0.89
CA SER A 324 -6.15 -8.47 1.71
C SER A 324 -7.30 -9.41 1.41
N THR A 325 -8.22 -9.06 0.48
CA THR A 325 -9.51 -9.72 0.21
C THR A 325 -10.54 -9.64 1.36
N PHE A 326 -10.26 -8.75 2.32
CA PHE A 326 -11.15 -8.29 3.39
C PHE A 326 -10.81 -6.84 3.72
N GLU A 327 -11.69 -6.14 4.44
CA GLU A 327 -11.45 -4.73 4.77
C GLU A 327 -10.37 -4.56 5.85
N VAL A 328 -9.36 -3.75 5.54
CA VAL A 328 -8.41 -3.21 6.52
C VAL A 328 -8.69 -1.72 6.65
N ARG A 329 -9.49 -1.35 7.66
CA ARG A 329 -9.92 0.03 7.91
C ARG A 329 -8.90 0.76 8.77
N THR A 330 -8.60 2.03 8.45
CA THR A 330 -7.66 2.88 9.18
C THR A 330 -8.37 4.15 9.65
N TYR A 331 -8.59 4.26 10.98
CA TYR A 331 -9.16 5.45 11.60
C TYR A 331 -8.13 6.30 12.35
N ARG A 332 -6.92 5.79 12.60
CA ARG A 332 -5.97 6.42 13.52
C ARG A 332 -4.83 7.10 12.80
N LEU A 333 -4.35 8.18 13.41
CA LEU A 333 -3.22 8.95 12.97
C LEU A 333 -2.28 9.16 14.15
N CYS A 334 -1.03 8.74 14.02
CA CYS A 334 -0.04 8.88 15.09
C CYS A 334 0.38 10.34 15.26
N GLY A 335 0.22 10.89 16.45
CA GLY A 335 0.60 12.26 16.76
C GLY A 335 2.01 12.39 17.35
N ARG A 336 2.48 11.38 18.08
CA ARG A 336 3.77 11.45 18.78
C ARG A 336 4.39 10.07 18.98
N ALA A 337 5.72 10.03 19.05
CA ALA A 337 6.49 8.91 19.60
C ALA A 337 7.19 9.39 20.88
N LEU A 338 6.86 8.80 22.02
CA LEU A 338 7.27 9.19 23.36
C LEU A 338 8.30 8.22 23.91
N MET A 339 9.50 8.68 24.24
CA MET A 339 10.60 7.88 24.76
C MET A 339 10.66 7.96 26.27
N PHE A 340 10.36 6.87 26.98
CA PHE A 340 10.39 6.77 28.43
C PHE A 340 11.61 5.98 28.93
N HIS A 341 12.13 6.42 30.08
CA HIS A 341 13.14 5.72 30.86
C HIS A 341 12.58 5.23 32.18
N HIS A 342 13.02 4.04 32.60
CA HIS A 342 12.65 3.38 33.85
C HIS A 342 13.92 3.05 34.65
N PHE A 343 14.41 4.03 35.41
CA PHE A 343 15.58 3.90 36.30
C PHE A 343 15.16 4.27 37.71
N GLU A 344 14.58 3.31 38.42
CA GLU A 344 13.93 3.54 39.73
C GLU A 344 14.87 4.17 40.76
N ASP A 345 16.13 3.75 40.76
CA ASP A 345 17.15 4.18 41.73
C ASP A 345 17.76 5.56 41.38
N GLU A 346 17.49 6.10 40.18
CA GLU A 346 18.03 7.38 39.75
C GLU A 346 17.14 8.54 40.15
N ALA A 347 17.57 9.35 41.12
CA ALA A 347 16.77 10.38 41.79
C ALA A 347 16.10 11.40 40.85
N ASN A 348 16.67 11.68 39.66
CA ASN A 348 16.12 12.64 38.71
C ASN A 348 15.39 11.98 37.53
N VAL A 349 15.36 10.67 37.48
CA VAL A 349 14.68 9.87 36.44
C VAL A 349 13.51 9.12 37.04
N GLY A 350 13.77 8.15 37.93
CA GLY A 350 12.74 7.30 38.49
C GLY A 350 12.04 6.45 37.44
N LEU A 351 10.84 5.97 37.79
CA LEU A 351 9.99 5.23 36.85
C LEU A 351 9.24 6.20 35.93
N ASN A 352 8.94 5.75 34.70
CA ASN A 352 8.08 6.44 33.73
C ASN A 352 8.56 7.87 33.41
N CYS A 353 9.87 8.08 33.28
CA CYS A 353 10.41 9.41 32.94
C CYS A 353 10.40 9.63 31.43
N LEU A 354 9.59 10.57 30.97
CA LEU A 354 9.69 11.03 29.59
C LEU A 354 11.00 11.78 29.40
N VAL A 355 11.82 11.35 28.43
CA VAL A 355 13.11 11.98 28.13
C VAL A 355 13.13 12.66 26.77
N ARG A 356 12.34 12.17 25.81
CA ARG A 356 12.22 12.77 24.48
C ARG A 356 10.90 12.41 23.83
N SER A 357 10.39 13.31 22.98
CA SER A 357 9.35 13.01 22.01
C SER A 357 9.81 13.29 20.58
N THR A 358 9.18 12.61 19.64
CA THR A 358 9.17 12.96 18.22
C THR A 358 7.73 13.25 17.87
N ASP A 359 7.41 14.51 17.64
CA ASP A 359 6.05 15.01 17.49
C ASP A 359 5.72 15.19 16.00
N PHE A 360 4.55 14.74 15.57
CA PHE A 360 4.07 14.77 14.19
C PHE A 360 2.91 15.74 14.08
N THR A 361 3.11 16.85 13.35
CA THR A 361 2.04 17.83 13.10
C THR A 361 1.41 17.55 11.74
N HIS A 362 0.11 17.30 11.72
CA HIS A 362 -0.63 16.99 10.51
C HIS A 362 -1.57 18.12 10.13
N ALA A 363 -1.98 18.16 8.85
CA ALA A 363 -2.90 19.16 8.31
C ALA A 363 -4.21 19.27 9.09
N GLN A 364 -4.77 18.14 9.58
CA GLN A 364 -6.00 18.14 10.40
C GLN A 364 -5.84 18.84 11.76
N SER A 365 -4.62 19.09 12.23
CA SER A 365 -4.34 19.82 13.48
C SER A 365 -4.28 21.32 13.27
N MET A 366 -4.49 21.81 12.05
CA MET A 366 -4.45 23.24 11.72
C MET A 366 -5.70 23.97 12.26
N VAL A 367 -5.53 25.27 12.52
CA VAL A 367 -6.62 26.18 12.88
C VAL A 367 -6.59 27.35 11.92
N PRO A 368 -7.65 27.58 11.15
CA PRO A 368 -8.95 26.88 11.13
C PRO A 368 -8.86 25.46 10.57
N PRO A 369 -9.85 24.60 10.87
CA PRO A 369 -9.91 23.26 10.32
C PRO A 369 -9.99 23.31 8.77
N PRO A 370 -9.59 22.23 8.06
CA PRO A 370 -9.70 22.15 6.62
C PRO A 370 -11.12 22.42 6.12
N ASP A 371 -11.23 23.03 4.95
CA ASP A 371 -12.51 23.29 4.29
C ASP A 371 -13.19 21.93 3.96
N PRO A 372 -14.38 21.64 4.50
CA PRO A 372 -15.04 20.36 4.28
C PRO A 372 -15.54 20.16 2.84
N THR A 373 -15.51 21.20 2.01
CA THR A 373 -15.92 21.14 0.58
C THR A 373 -14.77 20.77 -0.35
N LYS A 374 -13.53 20.71 0.17
CA LYS A 374 -12.34 20.36 -0.62
C LYS A 374 -11.84 18.96 -0.28
N PRO A 375 -11.22 18.24 -1.23
CA PRO A 375 -10.50 17.00 -0.94
C PRO A 375 -9.48 17.23 0.17
N PHE A 376 -9.46 16.32 1.14
CA PHE A 376 -8.59 16.43 2.31
C PHE A 376 -7.79 15.16 2.52
N TYR A 377 -6.49 15.33 2.73
CA TYR A 377 -5.58 14.26 3.14
C TYR A 377 -4.82 14.67 4.40
N SER A 378 -4.55 13.71 5.28
CA SER A 378 -3.74 13.94 6.48
C SER A 378 -2.26 14.07 6.10
N TYR A 379 -1.89 15.20 5.52
CA TYR A 379 -0.48 15.51 5.24
C TYR A 379 0.29 15.72 6.53
N LEU A 380 1.51 15.15 6.64
CA LEU A 380 2.45 15.43 7.70
C LEU A 380 3.17 16.76 7.40
N LEU A 381 2.86 17.81 8.14
CA LEU A 381 3.39 19.15 7.90
C LEU A 381 4.75 19.40 8.58
N SER A 382 4.97 18.77 9.73
CA SER A 382 6.26 18.89 10.40
C SER A 382 6.57 17.75 11.35
N VAL A 383 7.87 17.53 11.57
CA VAL A 383 8.39 16.64 12.61
C VAL A 383 9.28 17.46 13.55
N THR A 384 8.97 17.41 14.85
CA THR A 384 9.70 18.13 15.89
C THR A 384 10.25 17.16 16.92
N GLN A 385 11.52 17.30 17.31
CA GLN A 385 12.09 16.55 18.44
C GLN A 385 12.18 17.44 19.67
N THR A 386 11.60 16.99 20.79
CA THR A 386 11.57 17.69 22.06
C THR A 386 12.22 16.87 23.15
N GLY A 387 13.16 17.46 23.86
CA GLY A 387 13.80 16.87 25.04
C GLY A 387 13.11 17.33 26.33
N TYR A 388 13.08 16.44 27.32
CA TYR A 388 12.37 16.66 28.59
C TYR A 388 13.31 16.40 29.77
N VAL A 389 13.14 17.21 30.82
CA VAL A 389 13.77 17.03 32.12
C VAL A 389 12.69 17.13 33.18
N ARG A 390 12.63 16.16 34.08
CA ARG A 390 11.61 16.12 35.13
C ARG A 390 11.69 17.36 36.01
N ASN A 391 10.56 18.02 36.21
CA ASN A 391 10.44 19.16 37.13
C ASN A 391 10.18 18.65 38.57
N PRO A 392 10.97 19.03 39.56
CA PRO A 392 10.74 18.62 40.96
C PRO A 392 9.37 19.03 41.54
N LEU A 393 8.74 20.05 40.92
CA LEU A 393 7.38 20.53 41.33
C LEU A 393 6.25 19.84 40.54
N GLY A 394 6.56 18.83 39.70
CA GLY A 394 5.62 18.11 38.87
C GLY A 394 5.70 18.48 37.38
N GLY A 395 5.48 17.50 36.51
CA GLY A 395 5.60 17.64 35.06
C GLY A 395 7.04 17.74 34.55
N TYR A 396 7.26 18.42 33.43
CA TYR A 396 8.54 18.47 32.74
C TYR A 396 8.91 19.88 32.30
N PHE A 397 10.19 20.19 32.37
CA PHE A 397 10.81 21.24 31.55
C PHE A 397 11.11 20.64 30.16
N SER A 398 10.76 21.36 29.10
CA SER A 398 10.97 20.89 27.74
C SER A 398 11.71 21.91 26.87
N HIS A 399 12.47 21.40 25.91
CA HIS A 399 13.12 22.20 24.88
C HIS A 399 13.09 21.46 23.56
N SER A 400 12.60 22.13 22.52
CA SER A 400 12.43 21.56 21.18
C SER A 400 13.54 22.01 20.24
N LEU A 401 13.94 21.13 19.34
CA LEU A 401 14.69 21.50 18.14
C LEU A 401 13.75 22.23 17.17
N PRO A 402 14.29 23.05 16.24
CA PRO A 402 13.51 23.58 15.14
C PRO A 402 12.80 22.45 14.38
N PRO A 403 11.54 22.64 13.98
CA PRO A 403 10.79 21.63 13.23
C PRO A 403 11.38 21.42 11.84
N LEU A 404 11.42 20.17 11.40
CA LEU A 404 11.56 19.83 9.99
C LEU A 404 10.19 19.99 9.36
N GLN A 405 10.05 20.90 8.40
CA GLN A 405 8.78 21.25 7.76
C GLN A 405 8.66 20.62 6.37
N PHE A 406 7.45 20.26 5.99
CA PHE A 406 7.11 19.70 4.69
C PHE A 406 6.03 20.52 4.02
N GLU A 407 6.17 20.72 2.73
CA GLU A 407 5.18 21.32 1.85
C GLU A 407 4.85 20.31 0.75
N TYR A 408 3.59 20.27 0.36
CA TYR A 408 3.07 19.32 -0.63
C TYR A 408 2.40 20.09 -1.75
N THR A 409 2.46 19.53 -2.96
CA THR A 409 1.61 19.98 -4.03
C THR A 409 0.18 19.52 -3.73
N GLU A 410 -0.74 20.44 -3.59
CA GLU A 410 -2.14 20.13 -3.36
C GLU A 410 -2.78 19.57 -4.64
N ALA A 411 -3.64 18.56 -4.48
CA ALA A 411 -4.45 18.05 -5.57
C ALA A 411 -5.64 19.00 -5.77
N GLU A 412 -5.51 19.94 -6.68
CA GLU A 412 -6.58 20.86 -7.07
C GLU A 412 -7.04 20.53 -8.49
N ILE A 413 -8.36 20.56 -8.72
CA ILE A 413 -8.93 20.55 -10.05
C ILE A 413 -9.00 22.00 -10.50
N ASP A 414 -8.29 22.35 -11.57
CA ASP A 414 -8.43 23.65 -12.21
C ASP A 414 -9.78 23.70 -12.95
N GLU A 415 -10.76 24.38 -12.35
CA GLU A 415 -12.10 24.56 -12.95
C GLU A 415 -12.12 25.59 -14.10
N THR A 416 -10.98 26.20 -14.39
CA THR A 416 -10.88 27.18 -15.45
C THR A 416 -10.98 26.50 -16.82
N VAL A 417 -12.08 26.72 -17.51
CA VAL A 417 -12.25 26.21 -18.87
C VAL A 417 -11.28 26.93 -19.81
N GLN A 418 -10.45 26.18 -20.50
CA GLN A 418 -9.48 26.69 -21.45
C GLN A 418 -9.81 26.22 -22.87
N ASP A 419 -9.68 27.12 -23.81
CA ASP A 419 -9.84 26.79 -25.22
C ASP A 419 -8.59 26.10 -25.77
N VAL A 420 -8.79 25.04 -26.54
CA VAL A 420 -7.70 24.35 -27.25
C VAL A 420 -7.33 25.22 -28.48
N ASP A 421 -6.05 25.45 -28.69
CA ASP A 421 -5.54 26.27 -29.75
C ASP A 421 -5.88 25.73 -31.17
N SER A 422 -5.93 26.62 -32.17
CA SER A 422 -6.34 26.27 -33.53
C SER A 422 -5.39 25.30 -34.25
N GLU A 423 -4.11 25.23 -33.85
CA GLU A 423 -3.14 24.28 -34.42
C GLU A 423 -3.42 22.87 -33.90
N SER A 424 -3.73 22.75 -32.61
CA SER A 424 -4.14 21.49 -31.99
C SER A 424 -5.42 20.93 -32.61
N LEU A 425 -6.34 21.79 -33.04
CA LEU A 425 -7.62 21.41 -33.67
C LEU A 425 -7.53 21.09 -35.16
N LYS A 426 -6.40 21.37 -35.81
CA LYS A 426 -6.23 21.03 -37.24
C LYS A 426 -6.44 19.54 -37.49
N ASN A 427 -7.18 19.25 -38.56
CA ASN A 427 -7.51 17.87 -38.99
C ASN A 427 -8.33 17.06 -37.96
N LEU A 428 -9.02 17.72 -37.04
CA LEU A 428 -10.07 17.11 -36.24
C LEU A 428 -11.43 17.53 -36.81
N PRO A 429 -12.44 16.67 -36.88
CA PRO A 429 -13.79 17.05 -37.21
C PRO A 429 -14.49 17.75 -36.06
N TYR A 430 -15.71 18.17 -36.31
CA TYR A 430 -16.57 18.72 -35.26
C TYR A 430 -17.08 17.64 -34.34
N GLY A 431 -16.64 17.71 -33.10
CA GLY A 431 -17.02 16.75 -32.03
C GLY A 431 -16.25 15.44 -32.05
N ILE A 432 -16.27 14.75 -30.91
CA ILE A 432 -15.71 13.41 -30.71
C ILE A 432 -16.89 12.49 -30.49
N ASP A 433 -17.25 11.70 -31.50
CA ASP A 433 -18.47 10.87 -31.51
C ASP A 433 -18.28 9.50 -30.89
N GLY A 434 -17.07 9.16 -30.42
CA GLY A 434 -16.73 7.87 -29.84
C GLY A 434 -16.64 6.70 -30.84
N ASN A 435 -17.08 6.91 -32.07
CA ASN A 435 -17.05 5.88 -33.14
C ASN A 435 -15.80 6.01 -34.00
N LYS A 436 -15.61 7.20 -34.59
CA LYS A 436 -14.45 7.50 -35.45
C LYS A 436 -13.32 8.20 -34.71
N TYR A 437 -13.58 8.66 -33.51
CA TYR A 437 -12.69 9.39 -32.64
C TYR A 437 -12.71 8.77 -31.27
N ARG A 438 -11.54 8.41 -30.76
CA ARG A 438 -11.38 7.86 -29.42
C ARG A 438 -10.27 8.57 -28.69
N TRP A 439 -10.52 8.95 -27.45
CA TRP A 439 -9.47 9.31 -26.53
C TRP A 439 -8.77 8.03 -26.10
N VAL A 440 -7.48 7.95 -26.35
CA VAL A 440 -6.68 6.75 -26.03
C VAL A 440 -5.22 7.15 -25.85
N ASP A 441 -4.57 6.55 -24.90
CA ASP A 441 -3.12 6.60 -24.75
C ASP A 441 -2.51 5.49 -25.61
N LEU A 442 -2.21 5.80 -26.86
CA LEU A 442 -1.78 4.79 -27.83
C LEU A 442 -0.31 4.39 -27.65
N ASP A 443 0.50 5.29 -27.11
CA ASP A 443 1.95 5.10 -27.00
C ASP A 443 2.40 4.86 -25.54
N GLY A 444 1.47 4.69 -24.58
CA GLY A 444 1.76 4.37 -23.18
C GLY A 444 2.39 5.52 -22.38
N GLU A 445 2.10 6.78 -22.78
CA GLU A 445 2.68 7.98 -22.16
C GLU A 445 1.97 8.41 -20.87
N GLY A 446 0.86 7.75 -20.49
CA GLY A 446 0.02 8.10 -19.34
C GLY A 446 -0.97 9.22 -19.61
N VAL A 447 -1.05 9.75 -20.84
CA VAL A 447 -1.97 10.82 -21.23
C VAL A 447 -2.66 10.47 -22.55
N SER A 448 -3.99 10.52 -22.54
CA SER A 448 -4.78 10.22 -23.74
C SER A 448 -4.59 11.26 -24.83
N GLY A 449 -4.20 10.81 -26.03
CA GLY A 449 -4.29 11.54 -27.28
C GLY A 449 -5.60 11.22 -28.02
N ILE A 450 -5.71 11.60 -29.27
CA ILE A 450 -6.90 11.36 -30.10
C ILE A 450 -6.57 10.44 -31.26
N LEU A 451 -7.14 9.23 -31.24
CA LEU A 451 -7.11 8.29 -32.36
C LEU A 451 -8.32 8.53 -33.26
N THR A 452 -8.10 8.63 -34.58
CA THR A 452 -9.14 8.92 -35.57
C THR A 452 -9.03 7.98 -36.76
N GLU A 453 -10.18 7.55 -37.30
CA GLU A 453 -10.29 6.82 -38.54
C GLU A 453 -10.73 7.78 -39.66
N GLN A 454 -9.87 7.99 -40.67
CA GLN A 454 -10.14 8.84 -41.82
C GLN A 454 -9.82 8.10 -43.11
N GLY A 455 -10.85 7.86 -43.94
CA GLY A 455 -10.70 7.05 -45.16
C GLY A 455 -10.30 5.60 -44.83
N GLU A 456 -9.15 5.17 -45.35
CA GLU A 456 -8.59 3.82 -45.11
C GLU A 456 -7.38 3.84 -44.14
N GLY A 457 -7.23 4.91 -43.35
CA GLY A 457 -6.10 5.07 -42.44
C GLY A 457 -6.52 5.48 -41.04
N TRP A 458 -5.73 5.04 -40.07
CA TRP A 458 -5.80 5.54 -38.71
C TRP A 458 -4.76 6.63 -38.49
N PHE A 459 -5.18 7.66 -37.81
CA PHE A 459 -4.33 8.80 -37.48
C PHE A 459 -4.40 9.09 -36.00
N TYR A 460 -3.28 9.49 -35.42
CA TYR A 460 -3.17 9.78 -34.00
C TYR A 460 -2.65 11.21 -33.80
N LYS A 461 -3.22 11.89 -32.82
CA LYS A 461 -2.72 13.18 -32.33
C LYS A 461 -2.27 12.98 -30.89
N PRO A 462 -0.95 12.94 -30.62
CA PRO A 462 -0.45 12.81 -29.28
C PRO A 462 -0.81 14.03 -28.43
N ASN A 463 -0.92 13.85 -27.12
CA ASN A 463 -1.24 14.90 -26.17
C ASN A 463 0.06 15.48 -25.58
N PHE A 464 0.39 16.69 -25.96
CA PHE A 464 1.58 17.40 -25.47
C PHE A 464 1.27 18.38 -24.33
N SER A 465 0.06 18.37 -23.78
CA SER A 465 -0.34 19.26 -22.69
C SER A 465 0.61 19.21 -21.50
N PRO A 466 1.05 18.04 -20.99
CA PRO A 466 1.96 17.99 -19.85
C PRO A 466 3.31 18.69 -20.06
N ALA A 467 3.77 18.78 -21.32
CA ALA A 467 5.01 19.45 -21.67
C ALA A 467 4.81 20.93 -22.05
N ASN A 468 3.56 21.40 -22.17
CA ASN A 468 3.23 22.78 -22.57
C ASN A 468 3.02 23.68 -21.36
N ILE A 469 4.07 23.84 -20.56
CA ILE A 469 4.08 24.66 -19.35
C ILE A 469 4.44 26.10 -19.72
N GLN A 470 3.60 27.06 -19.31
CA GLN A 470 3.87 28.49 -19.44
C GLN A 470 4.03 29.10 -18.04
N THR A 471 5.11 29.85 -17.86
CA THR A 471 5.35 30.58 -16.62
C THR A 471 4.95 32.05 -16.81
N GLN A 472 3.90 32.50 -16.11
CA GLN A 472 3.49 33.92 -16.08
C GLN A 472 3.57 34.41 -14.63
N ASN A 473 4.30 35.48 -14.40
CA ASN A 473 4.47 36.10 -13.08
C ASN A 473 4.98 35.13 -11.99
N GLY A 474 5.76 34.11 -12.37
CA GLY A 474 6.27 33.09 -11.44
C GLY A 474 5.28 31.96 -11.15
N VAL A 475 4.12 31.95 -11.78
CA VAL A 475 3.14 30.84 -11.72
C VAL A 475 3.26 30.02 -12.99
N GLU A 476 3.46 28.71 -12.83
CA GLU A 476 3.45 27.75 -13.93
C GLU A 476 2.02 27.27 -14.19
N THR A 477 1.60 27.36 -15.45
CA THR A 477 0.28 26.92 -15.90
C THR A 477 0.46 25.97 -17.07
N THR A 478 -0.14 24.79 -17.00
CA THR A 478 -0.18 23.83 -18.11
C THR A 478 -1.32 24.21 -19.06
N LEU A 479 -1.02 24.39 -20.33
CA LEU A 479 -2.01 24.71 -21.36
C LEU A 479 -2.28 23.49 -22.26
N PRO A 480 -3.55 23.28 -22.69
CA PRO A 480 -3.90 22.16 -23.56
C PRO A 480 -3.18 22.29 -24.90
N ARG A 481 -2.54 21.21 -25.35
CA ARG A 481 -1.86 21.12 -26.63
C ARG A 481 -1.88 19.73 -27.20
N LEU A 482 -2.40 19.60 -28.43
CA LEU A 482 -2.32 18.35 -29.19
C LEU A 482 -1.24 18.48 -30.28
N GLY A 483 -0.51 17.41 -30.49
CA GLY A 483 0.52 17.33 -31.52
C GLY A 483 -0.05 17.28 -32.93
N PRO A 484 0.82 17.29 -33.95
CA PRO A 484 0.40 17.13 -35.35
C PRO A 484 -0.21 15.74 -35.56
N THR A 485 -1.13 15.65 -36.50
CA THR A 485 -1.72 14.35 -36.90
C THR A 485 -0.65 13.48 -37.53
N GLN A 486 -0.47 12.28 -36.97
CA GLN A 486 0.48 11.27 -37.41
C GLN A 486 -0.27 10.06 -37.98
N LEU A 487 0.24 9.48 -39.04
CA LEU A 487 -0.33 8.23 -39.56
C LEU A 487 0.10 7.06 -38.66
N VAL A 488 -0.88 6.39 -38.11
CA VAL A 488 -0.67 5.14 -37.36
C VAL A 488 -0.60 4.02 -38.38
N ALA A 489 0.56 3.74 -38.93
CA ALA A 489 0.83 2.66 -39.88
C ALA A 489 -0.40 2.02 -40.57
N ARG A 490 -0.24 1.08 -41.45
CA ARG A 490 -1.38 0.46 -42.17
C ARG A 490 -2.40 -0.10 -41.17
N GLN A 491 -3.64 0.38 -41.31
CA GLN A 491 -4.79 -0.20 -40.61
C GLN A 491 -4.77 -1.73 -40.77
N PRO A 492 -4.85 -2.51 -39.70
CA PRO A 492 -4.99 -3.95 -39.81
C PRO A 492 -6.21 -4.27 -40.69
N SER A 493 -6.08 -5.22 -41.60
CA SER A 493 -7.04 -5.44 -42.70
C SER A 493 -8.50 -5.69 -42.27
N ILE A 494 -8.74 -6.02 -41.02
CA ILE A 494 -10.06 -6.34 -40.46
C ILE A 494 -10.56 -5.23 -39.53
N ALA A 495 -9.68 -4.39 -39.02
CA ALA A 495 -10.01 -3.41 -38.01
C ALA A 495 -10.67 -2.15 -38.60
N ALA A 496 -11.84 -1.84 -38.14
CA ALA A 496 -12.50 -0.55 -38.36
C ALA A 496 -13.07 -0.05 -37.02
N LEU A 497 -12.57 1.10 -36.54
CA LEU A 497 -13.01 1.71 -35.27
C LEU A 497 -14.54 1.90 -35.22
N SER A 498 -15.13 2.23 -36.37
CA SER A 498 -16.56 2.44 -36.54
C SER A 498 -17.45 1.19 -36.37
N ARG A 499 -16.87 -0.01 -36.37
CA ARG A 499 -17.66 -1.25 -36.24
C ARG A 499 -17.91 -1.67 -34.79
N GLY A 500 -17.26 -1.04 -33.82
CA GLY A 500 -17.43 -1.32 -32.39
C GLY A 500 -17.01 -2.73 -31.92
N ARG A 501 -16.32 -3.48 -32.78
CA ARG A 501 -15.91 -4.87 -32.50
C ARG A 501 -14.51 -4.99 -31.91
N GLN A 502 -13.71 -3.95 -32.08
CA GLN A 502 -12.35 -3.89 -31.61
C GLN A 502 -12.25 -3.10 -30.32
N GLN A 503 -11.39 -3.58 -29.46
CA GLN A 503 -10.97 -2.89 -28.23
C GLN A 503 -9.47 -2.66 -28.26
N LEU A 504 -9.06 -1.55 -27.67
CA LEU A 504 -7.65 -1.26 -27.40
C LEU A 504 -7.43 -1.54 -25.93
N VAL A 505 -6.67 -2.58 -25.64
CA VAL A 505 -6.42 -3.12 -24.31
C VAL A 505 -4.98 -3.59 -24.23
N SER A 506 -4.27 -3.31 -23.14
CA SER A 506 -2.96 -3.94 -22.89
C SER A 506 -3.21 -5.36 -22.37
N LEU A 507 -2.84 -6.36 -23.17
CA LEU A 507 -3.03 -7.78 -22.83
C LEU A 507 -1.94 -8.35 -21.93
N ASP A 508 -0.75 -7.75 -21.93
CA ASP A 508 0.41 -8.22 -21.15
C ASP A 508 0.94 -7.20 -20.15
N ASN A 509 0.21 -6.09 -20.00
CA ASN A 509 0.51 -5.02 -19.05
C ASN A 509 1.90 -4.38 -19.26
N ASP A 510 2.36 -4.32 -20.53
CA ASP A 510 3.61 -3.69 -20.92
C ASP A 510 3.47 -2.15 -21.09
N GLY A 511 2.27 -1.62 -20.92
CA GLY A 511 1.93 -0.20 -21.08
C GLY A 511 1.57 0.19 -22.51
N GLN A 512 1.65 -0.72 -23.47
CA GLN A 512 1.18 -0.50 -24.84
C GLN A 512 -0.20 -1.13 -25.04
N LEU A 513 -0.98 -0.55 -25.94
CA LEU A 513 -2.32 -1.05 -26.20
C LEU A 513 -2.32 -1.97 -27.42
N ASP A 514 -2.77 -3.21 -27.23
CA ASP A 514 -3.07 -4.14 -28.30
C ASP A 514 -4.42 -3.84 -28.93
N LEU A 515 -4.55 -4.14 -30.20
CA LEU A 515 -5.85 -4.11 -30.89
C LEU A 515 -6.47 -5.49 -30.85
N VAL A 516 -7.53 -5.64 -30.06
CA VAL A 516 -8.15 -6.94 -29.77
C VAL A 516 -9.50 -7.07 -30.49
N GLU A 517 -9.74 -8.23 -31.06
CA GLU A 517 -11.01 -8.64 -31.66
C GLU A 517 -11.51 -9.93 -31.01
N TYR A 518 -12.68 -9.88 -30.37
CA TYR A 518 -13.25 -11.03 -29.65
C TYR A 518 -14.30 -11.80 -30.46
N GLU A 519 -14.82 -11.24 -31.57
CA GLU A 519 -15.88 -11.82 -32.38
C GLU A 519 -15.33 -12.65 -33.56
N GLU A 520 -16.19 -13.60 -34.03
CA GLU A 520 -15.91 -14.37 -35.25
C GLU A 520 -15.71 -13.46 -36.50
N PRO A 521 -14.95 -13.87 -37.52
CA PRO A 521 -14.59 -15.27 -37.78
C PRO A 521 -13.32 -15.76 -37.09
N THR A 522 -12.48 -14.87 -36.62
CA THR A 522 -11.18 -15.25 -36.03
C THR A 522 -10.88 -14.30 -34.86
N PRO A 523 -11.25 -14.64 -33.62
CA PRO A 523 -10.89 -13.84 -32.47
C PRO A 523 -9.38 -13.90 -32.19
N GLY A 524 -8.80 -12.73 -31.84
CA GLY A 524 -7.37 -12.59 -31.63
C GLY A 524 -6.98 -11.12 -31.46
N TYR A 525 -5.72 -10.83 -31.65
CA TYR A 525 -5.18 -9.50 -31.44
C TYR A 525 -4.02 -9.16 -32.38
N TYR A 526 -3.73 -7.86 -32.44
CA TYR A 526 -2.54 -7.30 -33.06
C TYR A 526 -1.76 -6.56 -31.98
N GLU A 527 -0.51 -6.91 -31.79
CA GLU A 527 0.40 -6.21 -30.90
C GLU A 527 0.87 -4.89 -31.51
N ARG A 528 1.06 -3.89 -30.65
CA ARG A 528 1.67 -2.63 -31.06
C ARG A 528 3.16 -2.84 -31.31
N ALA A 529 3.66 -2.44 -32.48
CA ALA A 529 5.08 -2.52 -32.80
C ALA A 529 5.85 -1.31 -32.25
N GLU A 530 7.08 -1.51 -31.78
CA GLU A 530 7.95 -0.43 -31.26
C GLU A 530 8.14 0.74 -32.24
N GLU A 531 8.11 0.47 -33.55
CA GLU A 531 8.25 1.50 -34.62
C GLU A 531 6.91 2.19 -34.97
N GLY A 532 5.85 1.98 -34.19
CA GLY A 532 4.56 2.66 -34.34
C GLY A 532 3.59 2.02 -35.35
N GLY A 533 3.72 0.72 -35.61
CA GLY A 533 2.83 -0.08 -36.43
C GLY A 533 2.12 -1.17 -35.66
N TRP A 534 1.66 -2.21 -36.35
CA TRP A 534 1.04 -3.40 -35.79
C TRP A 534 1.79 -4.65 -36.24
N GLU A 535 2.04 -5.55 -35.31
CA GLU A 535 2.56 -6.87 -35.61
C GLU A 535 1.50 -7.74 -36.31
N PRO A 536 1.88 -8.88 -36.91
CA PRO A 536 0.91 -9.79 -37.53
C PRO A 536 -0.14 -10.28 -36.54
N PHE A 537 -1.36 -10.55 -37.05
CA PHE A 537 -2.48 -11.09 -36.26
C PHE A 537 -2.13 -12.38 -35.55
N ILE A 538 -2.46 -12.47 -34.27
CA ILE A 538 -2.27 -13.65 -33.41
C ILE A 538 -3.64 -14.10 -32.89
N PRO A 539 -4.11 -15.35 -33.17
CA PRO A 539 -5.35 -15.83 -32.61
C PRO A 539 -5.21 -16.21 -31.15
N PHE A 540 -6.27 -16.02 -30.35
CA PHE A 540 -6.30 -16.50 -28.97
C PHE A 540 -6.25 -18.03 -28.91
N GLU A 541 -5.53 -18.57 -27.90
CA GLU A 541 -5.46 -20.01 -27.62
C GLU A 541 -6.73 -20.51 -26.93
N SER A 542 -7.32 -19.70 -26.05
CA SER A 542 -8.50 -20.02 -25.26
C SER A 542 -9.45 -18.84 -25.20
N LEU A 543 -10.66 -19.02 -25.74
CA LEU A 543 -11.68 -18.00 -25.66
C LEU A 543 -13.03 -18.64 -25.28
N PRO A 544 -13.75 -18.13 -24.26
CA PRO A 544 -15.06 -18.64 -23.89
C PRO A 544 -16.10 -18.31 -24.96
N VAL A 545 -17.06 -19.20 -25.14
CA VAL A 545 -18.21 -18.98 -26.04
C VAL A 545 -19.21 -18.08 -25.36
N LEU A 546 -19.17 -16.78 -25.64
CA LEU A 546 -19.98 -15.75 -25.02
C LEU A 546 -20.66 -14.87 -26.07
N ASP A 547 -21.74 -14.23 -25.67
CA ASP A 547 -22.27 -13.08 -26.41
C ASP A 547 -21.46 -11.84 -26.02
N TRP A 548 -20.50 -11.47 -26.83
CA TRP A 548 -19.60 -10.32 -26.61
C TRP A 548 -20.32 -8.96 -26.70
N LYS A 549 -21.58 -8.96 -27.14
CA LYS A 549 -22.46 -7.77 -27.16
C LYS A 549 -23.37 -7.69 -25.95
N ASN A 550 -23.26 -8.66 -25.04
CA ASN A 550 -24.04 -8.64 -23.81
C ASN A 550 -23.68 -7.36 -22.99
N PRO A 551 -24.64 -6.46 -22.78
CA PRO A 551 -24.37 -5.22 -22.04
C PRO A 551 -23.99 -5.46 -20.57
N ASN A 552 -24.29 -6.66 -20.04
CA ASN A 552 -23.91 -7.08 -18.70
C ASN A 552 -22.52 -7.74 -18.62
N LEU A 553 -21.78 -7.77 -19.72
CA LEU A 553 -20.39 -8.19 -19.76
C LEU A 553 -19.49 -6.95 -19.57
N LYS A 554 -18.55 -7.03 -18.60
CA LYS A 554 -17.56 -6.00 -18.32
C LYS A 554 -16.18 -6.61 -18.21
N PHE A 555 -15.16 -5.79 -18.52
CA PHE A 555 -13.76 -6.09 -18.29
C PHE A 555 -13.33 -5.41 -16.99
N ILE A 556 -12.79 -6.16 -16.05
CA ILE A 556 -12.42 -5.69 -14.73
C ILE A 556 -11.35 -6.62 -14.15
N ASP A 557 -10.32 -6.07 -13.56
CA ASP A 557 -9.32 -6.87 -12.84
C ASP A 557 -9.91 -7.38 -11.50
N LEU A 558 -10.29 -8.65 -11.49
CA LEU A 558 -10.86 -9.34 -10.33
C LEU A 558 -9.82 -10.11 -9.54
N THR A 559 -8.68 -10.38 -10.14
CA THR A 559 -7.60 -11.14 -9.50
C THR A 559 -6.55 -10.23 -8.87
N GLY A 560 -6.53 -8.95 -9.21
CA GLY A 560 -5.57 -7.96 -8.74
C GLY A 560 -4.20 -8.11 -9.36
N ASP A 561 -4.12 -8.77 -10.53
CA ASP A 561 -2.86 -9.03 -11.24
C ASP A 561 -2.54 -7.99 -12.32
N GLY A 562 -3.47 -7.04 -12.53
CA GLY A 562 -3.36 -5.97 -13.52
C GLY A 562 -3.94 -6.33 -14.89
N PHE A 563 -4.39 -7.56 -15.10
CA PHE A 563 -5.04 -7.97 -16.35
C PHE A 563 -6.57 -7.93 -16.23
N PRO A 564 -7.26 -7.41 -17.24
CA PRO A 564 -8.72 -7.37 -17.21
C PRO A 564 -9.32 -8.77 -17.39
N ASP A 565 -10.01 -9.25 -16.35
CA ASP A 565 -10.85 -10.44 -16.37
C ASP A 565 -12.21 -10.12 -16.99
N LEU A 566 -12.97 -11.16 -17.36
CA LEU A 566 -14.36 -11.01 -17.81
C LEU A 566 -15.31 -11.19 -16.62
N LEU A 567 -16.23 -10.26 -16.45
CA LEU A 567 -17.32 -10.36 -15.48
C LEU A 567 -18.67 -10.21 -16.17
N ILE A 568 -19.55 -11.18 -15.97
CA ILE A 568 -20.91 -11.16 -16.49
C ILE A 568 -21.88 -11.14 -15.30
N SER A 569 -22.74 -10.12 -15.26
CA SER A 569 -23.75 -9.95 -14.22
C SER A 569 -25.08 -10.51 -14.69
N GLU A 570 -25.56 -11.55 -14.03
CA GLU A 570 -26.92 -12.09 -14.13
C GLU A 570 -27.71 -11.78 -12.85
N ASP A 571 -29.00 -12.07 -12.77
CA ASP A 571 -29.87 -11.68 -11.65
C ASP A 571 -29.30 -12.07 -10.28
N ASP A 572 -28.92 -13.34 -10.11
CA ASP A 572 -28.47 -13.86 -8.80
C ASP A 572 -27.01 -14.31 -8.77
N VAL A 573 -26.29 -14.23 -9.89
CA VAL A 573 -24.92 -14.72 -9.99
C VAL A 573 -24.03 -13.80 -10.79
N PHE A 574 -22.74 -13.82 -10.46
CA PHE A 574 -21.66 -13.40 -11.33
C PHE A 574 -21.02 -14.63 -11.96
N TRP A 575 -20.83 -14.56 -13.27
CA TRP A 575 -19.92 -15.44 -13.99
C TRP A 575 -18.67 -14.64 -14.32
N TRP A 576 -17.52 -15.23 -14.11
CA TRP A 576 -16.29 -14.57 -14.47
C TRP A 576 -15.27 -15.55 -15.05
N HIS A 577 -14.37 -15.04 -15.85
CA HIS A 577 -13.27 -15.77 -16.46
C HIS A 577 -11.98 -15.01 -16.19
N ALA A 578 -10.99 -15.71 -15.61
CA ALA A 578 -9.68 -15.12 -15.38
C ALA A 578 -8.99 -14.83 -16.71
N SER A 579 -8.32 -13.69 -16.81
CA SER A 579 -7.44 -13.37 -17.91
C SER A 579 -6.26 -14.34 -17.95
N LEU A 580 -5.90 -14.79 -19.14
CA LEU A 580 -4.67 -15.54 -19.42
C LEU A 580 -3.73 -14.66 -20.25
N ALA A 581 -3.87 -13.34 -20.14
CA ALA A 581 -3.15 -12.37 -20.96
C ALA A 581 -3.31 -12.66 -22.47
N LYS A 582 -2.24 -12.71 -23.19
CA LYS A 582 -2.21 -13.00 -24.65
C LYS A 582 -2.79 -14.36 -25.03
N ALA A 583 -2.90 -15.32 -24.12
CA ALA A 583 -3.53 -16.62 -24.39
C ALA A 583 -5.08 -16.57 -24.39
N GLY A 584 -5.70 -15.50 -23.86
CA GLY A 584 -7.15 -15.31 -23.83
C GLY A 584 -7.74 -15.39 -22.42
N PHE A 585 -8.75 -16.27 -22.19
CA PHE A 585 -9.44 -16.36 -20.92
C PHE A 585 -9.61 -17.80 -20.44
N GLY A 586 -9.60 -17.97 -19.13
CA GLY A 586 -9.75 -19.23 -18.44
C GLY A 586 -11.21 -19.75 -18.41
N PRO A 587 -11.46 -20.89 -17.76
CA PRO A 587 -12.80 -21.46 -17.62
C PRO A 587 -13.72 -20.57 -16.78
N ALA A 588 -15.04 -20.69 -17.02
CA ALA A 588 -16.06 -19.98 -16.26
C ALA A 588 -16.02 -20.34 -14.77
N GLN A 589 -16.04 -19.34 -13.93
CA GLN A 589 -16.20 -19.45 -12.49
C GLN A 589 -17.50 -18.76 -12.07
N ARG A 590 -18.19 -19.34 -11.08
CA ARG A 590 -19.49 -18.85 -10.63
C ARG A 590 -19.39 -18.33 -9.20
N VAL A 591 -19.87 -17.11 -8.99
CA VAL A 591 -19.99 -16.51 -7.66
C VAL A 591 -21.45 -16.14 -7.41
N GLN A 592 -22.02 -16.64 -6.32
CA GLN A 592 -23.39 -16.30 -5.91
C GLN A 592 -23.42 -14.87 -5.38
N LYS A 593 -24.34 -14.05 -5.87
CA LYS A 593 -24.59 -12.71 -5.32
C LYS A 593 -25.22 -12.79 -3.93
N ALA A 594 -25.02 -11.75 -3.14
CA ALA A 594 -25.72 -11.59 -1.89
C ALA A 594 -27.25 -11.46 -2.11
N LEU A 595 -28.03 -11.90 -1.14
CA LEU A 595 -29.49 -11.79 -1.19
C LEU A 595 -29.98 -10.36 -1.03
N ASP A 596 -29.19 -9.53 -0.36
CA ASP A 596 -29.46 -8.14 -0.02
C ASP A 596 -28.36 -7.23 -0.59
N GLU A 597 -28.74 -6.11 -1.19
CA GLU A 597 -27.80 -5.12 -1.75
C GLU A 597 -26.87 -4.48 -0.70
N GLU A 598 -27.27 -4.49 0.58
CA GLU A 598 -26.39 -4.00 1.66
C GLU A 598 -25.21 -4.95 1.91
N GLN A 599 -25.34 -6.23 1.61
CA GLN A 599 -24.32 -7.25 1.81
C GLN A 599 -23.49 -7.55 0.57
N GLY A 600 -23.89 -7.03 -0.60
CA GLY A 600 -23.17 -7.21 -1.87
C GLY A 600 -23.97 -6.68 -3.05
N PRO A 601 -23.36 -6.51 -4.24
CA PRO A 601 -24.04 -5.93 -5.40
C PRO A 601 -25.13 -6.86 -5.93
N LYS A 602 -26.40 -6.51 -5.70
CA LYS A 602 -27.55 -7.17 -6.28
C LYS A 602 -28.10 -6.34 -7.45
N LEU A 603 -27.35 -6.27 -8.52
CA LEU A 603 -27.65 -5.46 -9.70
C LEU A 603 -27.21 -6.18 -10.98
N VAL A 604 -27.71 -5.72 -12.11
CA VAL A 604 -27.19 -6.00 -13.45
C VAL A 604 -26.55 -4.73 -13.99
N PHE A 605 -25.54 -4.87 -14.84
CA PHE A 605 -24.79 -3.68 -15.32
C PHE A 605 -25.62 -2.82 -16.28
N TYR A 606 -26.56 -3.41 -16.98
CA TYR A 606 -27.48 -2.70 -17.86
C TYR A 606 -28.85 -2.59 -17.20
N ASP A 607 -29.09 -1.46 -16.58
CA ASP A 607 -30.38 -1.07 -16.02
C ASP A 607 -30.74 0.33 -16.53
N SER A 608 -31.97 0.51 -17.02
CA SER A 608 -32.44 1.78 -17.54
C SER A 608 -32.73 2.84 -16.46
N THR A 609 -32.69 2.44 -15.19
CA THR A 609 -33.02 3.31 -14.04
C THR A 609 -31.81 3.69 -13.19
N GLU A 610 -30.67 3.07 -13.43
CA GLU A 610 -29.45 3.24 -12.64
C GLU A 610 -28.23 3.37 -13.56
N THR A 611 -27.25 4.15 -13.13
CA THR A 611 -25.96 4.25 -13.83
C THR A 611 -24.90 3.52 -13.03
N ILE A 612 -24.32 2.48 -13.65
CA ILE A 612 -23.29 1.64 -13.05
C ILE A 612 -21.94 1.97 -13.68
N PHE A 613 -20.97 2.30 -12.83
CA PHE A 613 -19.59 2.55 -13.19
C PHE A 613 -18.66 1.51 -12.55
N LEU A 614 -17.48 1.39 -13.13
CA LEU A 614 -16.36 0.64 -12.57
C LEU A 614 -15.24 1.62 -12.26
N ALA A 615 -14.90 1.79 -10.98
CA ALA A 615 -13.88 2.73 -10.52
C ALA A 615 -13.29 2.28 -9.18
N ASP A 616 -12.02 2.59 -8.96
CA ASP A 616 -11.39 2.41 -7.65
C ASP A 616 -11.83 3.53 -6.70
N MET A 617 -12.75 3.21 -5.80
CA MET A 617 -13.32 4.16 -4.84
C MET A 617 -12.55 4.20 -3.51
N SER A 618 -11.73 3.22 -3.26
CA SER A 618 -10.94 3.12 -2.03
C SER A 618 -9.51 3.64 -2.18
N GLY A 619 -9.01 3.79 -3.40
CA GLY A 619 -7.64 4.19 -3.73
C GLY A 619 -6.63 3.07 -3.46
N ASP A 620 -7.05 1.81 -3.50
CA ASP A 620 -6.19 0.67 -3.23
C ASP A 620 -5.74 -0.10 -4.49
N GLY A 621 -6.14 0.40 -5.67
CA GLY A 621 -5.80 -0.16 -6.97
C GLY A 621 -6.74 -1.29 -7.42
N LEU A 622 -7.84 -1.54 -6.71
CA LEU A 622 -8.87 -2.50 -7.11
C LEU A 622 -10.10 -1.77 -7.64
N THR A 623 -10.62 -2.23 -8.75
CA THR A 623 -11.82 -1.62 -9.36
C THR A 623 -13.08 -2.11 -8.66
N ASP A 624 -13.86 -1.18 -8.10
CA ASP A 624 -15.11 -1.41 -7.40
C ASP A 624 -16.32 -1.28 -8.35
N ILE A 625 -17.46 -1.83 -7.95
CA ILE A 625 -18.74 -1.56 -8.63
C ILE A 625 -19.38 -0.34 -7.97
N VAL A 626 -19.59 0.71 -8.77
CA VAL A 626 -20.17 2.00 -8.33
C VAL A 626 -21.56 2.15 -8.91
N ARG A 627 -22.54 2.54 -8.08
CA ARG A 627 -23.88 2.89 -8.53
C ARG A 627 -24.18 4.34 -8.21
N ILE A 628 -24.63 5.05 -9.24
CA ILE A 628 -25.10 6.42 -9.13
C ILE A 628 -26.59 6.45 -9.51
N ARG A 629 -27.40 6.89 -8.60
CA ARG A 629 -28.83 7.16 -8.83
C ARG A 629 -29.24 8.42 -8.06
N ASN A 630 -30.38 8.97 -8.40
CA ASN A 630 -30.83 10.23 -7.81
C ASN A 630 -30.78 10.20 -6.27
N GLY A 631 -29.99 11.06 -5.67
CA GLY A 631 -29.81 11.18 -4.22
C GLY A 631 -28.98 10.10 -3.56
N GLU A 632 -28.37 9.18 -4.31
CA GLU A 632 -27.49 8.15 -3.75
C GLU A 632 -26.29 7.88 -4.65
N VAL A 633 -25.10 7.95 -4.07
CA VAL A 633 -23.88 7.40 -4.64
C VAL A 633 -23.35 6.34 -3.68
N CYS A 634 -23.17 5.13 -4.17
CA CYS A 634 -22.66 4.02 -3.38
C CYS A 634 -21.74 3.12 -4.20
N TYR A 635 -20.95 2.31 -3.51
CA TYR A 635 -20.10 1.33 -4.16
C TYR A 635 -20.00 0.04 -3.34
N TRP A 636 -19.61 -1.05 -4.02
CA TRP A 636 -19.28 -2.34 -3.43
C TRP A 636 -17.82 -2.64 -3.71
N PRO A 637 -16.99 -2.68 -2.66
CA PRO A 637 -15.56 -2.89 -2.82
C PRO A 637 -15.25 -4.26 -3.44
N ASN A 638 -14.27 -4.30 -4.33
CA ASN A 638 -13.75 -5.54 -4.90
C ASN A 638 -12.94 -6.31 -3.85
N LEU A 639 -13.36 -7.53 -3.54
CA LEU A 639 -12.68 -8.45 -2.63
C LEU A 639 -11.90 -9.55 -3.36
N GLY A 640 -11.79 -9.43 -4.67
CA GLY A 640 -11.11 -10.40 -5.51
C GLY A 640 -11.95 -11.62 -5.90
N TYR A 641 -11.56 -12.23 -7.01
CA TYR A 641 -12.13 -13.48 -7.50
C TYR A 641 -13.65 -13.46 -7.69
N GLY A 642 -14.18 -12.32 -8.21
CA GLY A 642 -15.61 -12.11 -8.45
C GLY A 642 -16.44 -11.85 -7.19
N ARG A 643 -15.81 -11.68 -6.03
CA ARG A 643 -16.48 -11.33 -4.77
C ARG A 643 -16.42 -9.84 -4.52
N PHE A 644 -17.49 -9.30 -3.99
CA PHE A 644 -17.61 -7.89 -3.62
C PHE A 644 -18.07 -7.77 -2.17
N GLY A 645 -17.64 -6.70 -1.51
CA GLY A 645 -17.94 -6.41 -0.10
C GLY A 645 -19.31 -5.78 0.11
N THR A 646 -19.58 -5.40 1.34
CA THR A 646 -20.80 -4.71 1.76
C THR A 646 -20.86 -3.31 1.14
N LYS A 647 -22.11 -2.84 0.89
CA LYS A 647 -22.36 -1.51 0.31
C LYS A 647 -21.76 -0.40 1.19
N VAL A 648 -21.03 0.48 0.56
CA VAL A 648 -20.53 1.73 1.15
C VAL A 648 -21.28 2.88 0.50
N THR A 649 -22.08 3.60 1.27
CA THR A 649 -22.84 4.76 0.80
C THR A 649 -22.05 6.02 1.09
N MET A 650 -21.93 6.90 0.09
CA MET A 650 -21.26 8.19 0.24
C MET A 650 -22.22 9.20 0.87
N ASP A 651 -21.73 9.99 1.82
CA ASP A 651 -22.47 11.10 2.39
C ASP A 651 -22.57 12.29 1.41
N GLN A 652 -23.60 13.09 1.55
CA GLN A 652 -23.81 14.33 0.81
C GLN A 652 -23.90 14.15 -0.72
N ALA A 653 -24.44 13.01 -1.18
CA ALA A 653 -24.67 12.79 -2.60
C ALA A 653 -25.62 13.88 -3.16
N PRO A 654 -25.26 14.53 -4.29
CA PRO A 654 -26.11 15.56 -4.89
C PRO A 654 -27.37 14.95 -5.50
N TRP A 655 -28.42 15.79 -5.59
CA TRP A 655 -29.62 15.47 -6.37
C TRP A 655 -29.38 15.83 -7.82
N PHE A 656 -29.61 14.86 -8.72
CA PHE A 656 -29.53 15.05 -10.17
C PHE A 656 -30.53 14.10 -10.85
N GLU A 657 -30.92 14.44 -12.07
CA GLU A 657 -31.72 13.55 -12.90
C GLU A 657 -30.80 12.60 -13.70
N SER A 658 -31.36 11.46 -14.16
CA SER A 658 -30.57 10.49 -14.96
C SER A 658 -30.01 11.11 -16.24
N SER A 659 -30.68 12.14 -16.79
CA SER A 659 -30.21 12.92 -17.94
C SER A 659 -28.95 13.77 -17.65
N ASP A 660 -28.63 14.02 -16.40
CA ASP A 660 -27.48 14.85 -15.99
C ASP A 660 -26.18 14.04 -15.91
N LEU A 661 -26.29 12.71 -16.08
CA LEU A 661 -25.16 11.79 -16.02
C LEU A 661 -24.49 11.50 -17.37
N PHE A 662 -24.96 12.15 -18.46
CA PHE A 662 -24.49 11.94 -19.83
C PHE A 662 -24.15 13.23 -20.53
#